data_1d68781effab88bf88da77a58aa7e32b
#
_entry.id   1d68781effab88bf88da77a58aa7e32b
#
_cell.length_a   1.000
_cell.length_b   1.000
_cell.length_c   1.000
_cell.angle_alpha   90.00
_cell.angle_beta   90.00
_cell.angle_gamma   90.00
#
_symmetry.space_group_name_H-M   'P 1'
#
loop_
_entity.id
_entity.type
_entity.pdbx_description
1 polymer ?
#
loop_
_entity_poly.entity_id
_entity_poly.type
_entity_poly.pdbx_seq_one_letter_code
_entity_poly.pdbx_strand_id
1 'polypeptide(L)'
;MKQILPAAKSYLANNTRIKTAGLLRLELPQSSIQNPLYIYLTDYFRDVTYKGVLYKAGKLKSISSHKQDRALTVGSIQFTITGTDSEEILRLVSEGVSFIDRKVTIHQAIIDGNGEVMAVDPDTNGAMIYFQGRITGGGVKEEIDPTGEGSSTITWQAANQFYDFERVNGRITEDQSHRGLEIINGQLTPGSGAKRPEYQEDYGFFHSNRSINILAKYQTKELRYKMESKKKFFGLSRKYNLVEYYETVTKEVDIDFNLTAKYIPVVYGVQKVPGIPVFADTEKDNPNVIWMVYAFSEGEIEGFLDFRFGEVPMICYDEADSRDRTCFGNKKIVGDTMHRLASGGPSSLPSTHGQEYKYNDGNGDIRIWTFHGKKDQNAADVLVDIAKNKGFYLQNLNNQGPEYWDARYKLLDTAYAVIRFTITENRTNIPSVEAELAGRKVNIYNSQGLVSTNKTTLNGAWQSYDYLTSTIFGAGLPLDEVSLPHFVQVAEILNIQDETYQAAWVPYWRYVGWENSGNTNRAIVQLNTILDTSESVFKVTQGLLDHYQGALNNLAGKYTLTVEKYATPVVDLNFRDTTGDIDLDDTTGKDKFNSVQATLIEPGYAWKSNSITFFNSKYKAQDKNLEKKMQLSFAYITNYYCARSMAERELKKSRYSRYFSFTLPYSFLGLEPNDPVTFTMPRYGWNKKFFLVDSVENTRDGKLNIVLKEYDKDVFINSEQKDNSGNEIPPVTNNVLPPRDFRFSPTPASSDEGLVGKNGDLSWLPSLSVDVVYYTIHQTDRIDPYIVQVSGTGTPNDRLKQELTKLPKGLYVFEIRAVDVNGRRSSPVTLSVNLDNAKNLSVVPNFVVRNLVSGDSQEWGGPDLLLAWDAIPEEKLFNGLFYTLEIRDISQTLIRSVRLDRTYRYDYVLLFNKTDYRASHGNNLGINRGLNARIRAEGQNGEQSVDWAYI
;
A
#
# COMPACT_ATOMS: atom_id res chain seq x y z
N MET A 1 17.33 -9.38 -19.79
CA MET A 1 17.92 -10.19 -20.89
C MET A 1 17.96 -11.65 -20.47
N LYS A 2 17.30 -12.48 -21.21
CA LYS A 2 17.31 -13.94 -20.98
C LYS A 2 18.70 -14.50 -21.17
N GLN A 3 19.11 -15.34 -20.25
CA GLN A 3 20.38 -16.05 -20.41
C GLN A 3 20.24 -17.08 -21.53
N ILE A 4 21.22 -17.10 -22.41
CA ILE A 4 21.36 -18.09 -23.49
C ILE A 4 22.65 -18.85 -23.26
N LEU A 5 22.62 -20.16 -23.43
CA LEU A 5 23.81 -20.99 -23.29
C LEU A 5 24.95 -20.47 -24.15
N PRO A 6 26.21 -20.43 -23.63
CA PRO A 6 27.37 -19.87 -24.33
C PRO A 6 27.60 -20.45 -25.71
N ALA A 7 27.39 -21.75 -25.89
CA ALA A 7 27.55 -22.45 -27.16
C ALA A 7 26.52 -21.92 -28.20
N ALA A 8 25.26 -21.75 -27.82
CA ALA A 8 24.21 -21.19 -28.68
C ALA A 8 24.50 -19.72 -29.01
N LYS A 9 24.91 -18.91 -28.02
CA LYS A 9 25.29 -17.52 -28.25
C LYS A 9 26.44 -17.39 -29.25
N SER A 10 27.47 -18.21 -29.14
CA SER A 10 28.59 -18.25 -30.08
C SER A 10 28.13 -18.69 -31.49
N TYR A 11 27.28 -19.70 -31.58
CA TYR A 11 26.73 -20.16 -32.84
C TYR A 11 25.90 -19.06 -33.55
N LEU A 12 25.01 -18.39 -32.81
CA LEU A 12 24.18 -17.33 -33.34
C LEU A 12 24.97 -16.08 -33.79
N ALA A 13 26.08 -15.78 -33.11
CA ALA A 13 26.96 -14.66 -33.47
C ALA A 13 27.79 -14.95 -34.74
N ASN A 14 28.17 -16.22 -34.99
CA ASN A 14 29.10 -16.59 -36.06
C ASN A 14 28.43 -17.11 -37.34
N ASN A 15 27.08 -17.32 -37.30
CA ASN A 15 26.34 -17.85 -38.43
C ASN A 15 25.32 -16.86 -38.93
N THR A 16 25.41 -16.48 -40.21
CA THR A 16 24.48 -15.58 -40.90
C THR A 16 23.20 -16.29 -41.39
N ARG A 17 23.24 -17.60 -41.51
CA ARG A 17 22.10 -18.45 -41.90
C ARG A 17 21.78 -19.42 -40.80
N ILE A 18 20.76 -19.13 -40.03
CA ILE A 18 20.30 -19.93 -38.89
C ILE A 18 19.11 -20.77 -39.37
N LYS A 19 19.18 -22.08 -39.19
CA LYS A 19 18.06 -22.98 -39.46
C LYS A 19 17.23 -23.10 -38.19
N THR A 20 15.94 -22.80 -38.30
CA THR A 20 14.96 -22.87 -37.19
C THR A 20 13.91 -23.92 -37.50
N ALA A 21 13.35 -24.52 -36.45
CA ALA A 21 12.22 -25.45 -36.51
C ALA A 21 11.23 -25.10 -35.40
N GLY A 22 9.96 -25.06 -35.71
CA GLY A 22 8.88 -25.02 -34.74
C GLY A 22 8.54 -26.43 -34.27
N LEU A 23 8.58 -26.66 -32.96
CA LEU A 23 8.18 -27.94 -32.38
C LEU A 23 6.88 -27.73 -31.61
N LEU A 24 5.78 -28.13 -32.20
CA LEU A 24 4.43 -28.02 -31.65
C LEU A 24 4.10 -29.28 -30.84
N ARG A 25 3.71 -29.07 -29.59
CA ARG A 25 3.08 -30.07 -28.70
C ARG A 25 1.66 -29.64 -28.42
N LEU A 26 0.68 -30.41 -28.88
CA LEU A 26 -0.76 -30.15 -28.71
C LEU A 26 -1.39 -31.23 -27.82
N GLU A 27 -2.08 -30.84 -26.77
CA GLU A 27 -2.83 -31.74 -25.90
C GLU A 27 -4.11 -32.22 -26.60
N LEU A 28 -4.37 -33.54 -26.55
CA LEU A 28 -5.56 -34.14 -27.12
C LEU A 28 -6.77 -34.04 -26.17
N PRO A 29 -8.01 -33.94 -26.71
CA PRO A 29 -9.21 -33.88 -25.91
C PRO A 29 -9.45 -35.08 -24.98
N GLN A 30 -8.94 -36.26 -25.31
CA GLN A 30 -9.01 -37.48 -24.50
C GLN A 30 -7.97 -37.50 -23.35
N SER A 31 -7.14 -36.47 -23.26
CA SER A 31 -6.14 -36.32 -22.21
C SER A 31 -6.80 -36.22 -20.84
N SER A 32 -6.21 -36.84 -19.84
CA SER A 32 -6.57 -36.69 -18.43
C SER A 32 -5.36 -36.21 -17.64
N ILE A 33 -5.60 -35.64 -16.47
CA ILE A 33 -4.53 -35.16 -15.57
C ILE A 33 -3.55 -36.29 -15.24
N GLN A 34 -4.04 -37.53 -15.10
CA GLN A 34 -3.23 -38.69 -14.77
C GLN A 34 -2.55 -39.32 -15.99
N ASN A 35 -3.10 -39.11 -17.20
CA ASN A 35 -2.56 -39.68 -18.45
C ASN A 35 -2.70 -38.66 -19.60
N PRO A 36 -1.77 -37.67 -19.67
CA PRO A 36 -1.80 -36.65 -20.71
C PRO A 36 -1.39 -37.24 -22.07
N LEU A 37 -2.22 -37.03 -23.08
CA LEU A 37 -1.97 -37.44 -24.45
C LEU A 37 -1.64 -36.22 -25.30
N TYR A 38 -0.61 -36.32 -26.13
CA TYR A 38 -0.12 -35.23 -26.96
C TYR A 38 0.14 -35.66 -28.40
N ILE A 39 -0.05 -34.71 -29.32
CA ILE A 39 0.45 -34.78 -30.69
C ILE A 39 1.71 -33.90 -30.77
N TYR A 40 2.71 -34.36 -31.50
CA TYR A 40 3.98 -33.72 -31.70
C TYR A 40 4.26 -33.49 -33.17
N LEU A 41 4.26 -32.23 -33.62
CA LEU A 41 4.42 -31.82 -34.99
C LEU A 41 5.57 -30.80 -35.15
N THR A 42 6.18 -30.77 -36.35
CA THR A 42 7.19 -29.78 -36.70
C THR A 42 6.90 -29.19 -38.08
N ASP A 43 7.21 -27.89 -38.27
CA ASP A 43 7.21 -27.21 -39.53
C ASP A 43 8.55 -27.37 -40.31
N TYR A 44 9.46 -28.13 -39.72
CA TYR A 44 10.72 -28.46 -40.42
C TYR A 44 10.47 -29.47 -41.54
N PHE A 45 11.33 -29.47 -42.58
CA PHE A 45 11.17 -30.29 -43.74
C PHE A 45 11.40 -31.80 -43.52
N ARG A 46 11.87 -32.19 -42.33
CA ARG A 46 12.05 -33.59 -41.90
C ARG A 46 11.67 -33.75 -40.44
N ASP A 47 11.42 -34.99 -40.02
CA ASP A 47 11.16 -35.33 -38.62
C ASP A 47 12.32 -34.84 -37.72
N VAL A 48 11.98 -34.34 -36.53
CA VAL A 48 12.92 -33.84 -35.54
C VAL A 48 12.76 -34.59 -34.25
N THR A 49 13.83 -35.18 -33.75
CA THR A 49 13.83 -35.77 -32.40
C THR A 49 14.30 -34.73 -31.38
N TYR A 50 13.47 -34.46 -30.37
CA TYR A 50 13.79 -33.54 -29.30
C TYR A 50 13.46 -34.15 -27.95
N LYS A 51 14.44 -34.25 -27.04
CA LYS A 51 14.33 -34.89 -25.72
C LYS A 51 13.69 -36.27 -25.77
N GLY A 52 14.07 -37.10 -26.76
CA GLY A 52 13.55 -38.44 -26.92
C GLY A 52 12.17 -38.57 -27.55
N VAL A 53 11.55 -37.45 -27.91
CA VAL A 53 10.22 -37.39 -28.56
C VAL A 53 10.38 -37.04 -30.04
N LEU A 54 9.67 -37.78 -30.91
CA LEU A 54 9.69 -37.56 -32.35
C LEU A 54 8.58 -36.58 -32.74
N TYR A 55 8.96 -35.44 -33.30
CA TYR A 55 8.10 -34.47 -33.90
C TYR A 55 7.99 -34.73 -35.41
N LYS A 56 6.75 -35.01 -35.85
CA LYS A 56 6.46 -35.37 -37.22
C LYS A 56 6.45 -34.18 -38.15
N ALA A 57 7.18 -34.26 -39.24
CA ALA A 57 7.21 -33.29 -40.32
C ALA A 57 5.99 -33.42 -41.27
N GLY A 58 5.77 -32.41 -42.11
CA GLY A 58 4.78 -32.40 -43.21
C GLY A 58 3.34 -32.09 -42.79
N LYS A 59 3.04 -32.11 -41.48
CA LYS A 59 1.69 -31.84 -40.98
C LYS A 59 1.46 -30.41 -40.48
N LEU A 60 2.45 -29.79 -39.91
CA LEU A 60 2.40 -28.40 -39.45
C LEU A 60 2.79 -27.45 -40.58
N LYS A 61 1.83 -26.70 -41.09
CA LYS A 61 1.98 -25.85 -42.27
C LYS A 61 2.57 -24.47 -41.93
N SER A 62 2.08 -23.86 -40.85
CA SER A 62 2.53 -22.53 -40.45
C SER A 62 2.31 -22.26 -38.97
N ILE A 63 3.14 -21.40 -38.43
CA ILE A 63 2.99 -20.77 -37.10
C ILE A 63 3.20 -19.28 -37.30
N SER A 64 2.30 -18.43 -36.77
CA SER A 64 2.43 -16.99 -36.87
C SER A 64 3.57 -16.44 -36.02
N SER A 65 3.96 -15.20 -36.22
CA SER A 65 4.82 -14.46 -35.31
C SER A 65 4.19 -14.34 -33.92
N HIS A 66 5.03 -14.18 -32.90
CA HIS A 66 4.62 -13.96 -31.52
C HIS A 66 5.30 -12.70 -31.00
N LYS A 67 4.48 -11.76 -30.50
CA LYS A 67 4.90 -10.51 -29.91
C LYS A 67 4.82 -10.59 -28.40
N GLN A 68 5.86 -10.13 -27.74
CA GLN A 68 5.90 -9.94 -26.29
C GLN A 68 5.97 -8.44 -26.01
N ASP A 69 5.03 -7.93 -25.25
CA ASP A 69 4.91 -6.53 -24.88
C ASP A 69 5.26 -6.32 -23.40
N ARG A 70 5.65 -5.11 -23.07
CA ARG A 70 5.89 -4.69 -21.69
C ARG A 70 4.59 -4.64 -20.86
N ALA A 71 3.49 -4.28 -21.48
CA ALA A 71 2.17 -4.24 -20.85
C ALA A 71 1.59 -5.65 -20.68
N LEU A 72 0.73 -5.83 -19.68
CA LEU A 72 -0.07 -7.05 -19.54
C LEU A 72 -1.01 -7.14 -20.74
N THR A 73 -0.77 -8.10 -21.64
CA THR A 73 -1.56 -8.29 -22.85
C THR A 73 -1.89 -9.75 -23.07
N VAL A 74 -3.09 -10.00 -23.59
CA VAL A 74 -3.47 -11.33 -24.04
C VAL A 74 -2.79 -11.57 -25.39
N GLY A 75 -1.59 -12.18 -25.37
CA GLY A 75 -0.88 -12.57 -26.59
C GLY A 75 -1.56 -13.76 -27.24
N SER A 76 -1.77 -13.68 -28.55
CA SER A 76 -2.35 -14.78 -29.33
C SER A 76 -1.39 -15.25 -30.42
N ILE A 77 -1.53 -16.51 -30.80
CA ILE A 77 -0.81 -17.14 -31.90
C ILE A 77 -1.77 -17.95 -32.73
N GLN A 78 -1.47 -18.02 -34.02
CA GLN A 78 -2.21 -18.86 -34.96
C GLN A 78 -1.27 -19.92 -35.54
N PHE A 79 -1.74 -21.16 -35.60
CA PHE A 79 -1.01 -22.22 -36.27
C PHE A 79 -1.95 -23.04 -37.14
N THR A 80 -1.43 -23.53 -38.26
CA THR A 80 -2.21 -24.25 -39.25
C THR A 80 -1.61 -25.63 -39.46
N ILE A 81 -2.47 -26.66 -39.41
CA ILE A 81 -2.14 -28.07 -39.63
C ILE A 81 -2.83 -28.55 -40.92
N THR A 82 -2.13 -29.32 -41.75
CA THR A 82 -2.75 -30.00 -42.91
C THR A 82 -3.67 -31.11 -42.42
N GLY A 83 -4.93 -31.09 -42.87
CA GLY A 83 -5.96 -32.06 -42.49
C GLY A 83 -5.80 -33.42 -43.16
N THR A 84 -5.37 -33.48 -44.42
CA THR A 84 -5.31 -34.69 -45.25
C THR A 84 -4.47 -35.83 -44.66
N ASP A 85 -3.46 -35.50 -43.82
CA ASP A 85 -2.63 -36.51 -43.17
C ASP A 85 -2.87 -36.65 -41.66
N SER A 86 -3.93 -35.99 -41.15
CA SER A 86 -4.27 -35.97 -39.73
C SER A 86 -5.64 -36.58 -39.47
N GLU A 87 -5.87 -37.80 -40.00
CA GLU A 87 -7.15 -38.51 -39.85
C GLU A 87 -7.67 -38.53 -38.41
N GLU A 88 -6.80 -38.65 -37.43
CA GLU A 88 -7.18 -38.67 -36.04
C GLU A 88 -7.71 -37.32 -35.55
N ILE A 89 -7.12 -36.20 -35.95
CA ILE A 89 -7.60 -34.86 -35.58
C ILE A 89 -8.89 -34.54 -36.31
N LEU A 90 -8.96 -34.84 -37.62
CA LEU A 90 -10.19 -34.67 -38.40
C LEU A 90 -11.34 -35.50 -37.87
N ARG A 91 -11.07 -36.75 -37.48
CA ARG A 91 -12.08 -37.61 -36.87
C ARG A 91 -12.61 -37.01 -35.56
N LEU A 92 -11.71 -36.53 -34.67
CA LEU A 92 -12.12 -35.91 -33.43
C LEU A 92 -12.95 -34.64 -33.64
N VAL A 93 -12.56 -33.81 -34.62
CA VAL A 93 -13.34 -32.62 -35.00
C VAL A 93 -14.69 -32.99 -35.57
N SER A 94 -14.77 -34.03 -36.44
CA SER A 94 -16.00 -34.51 -37.01
C SER A 94 -16.95 -35.19 -36.00
N GLU A 95 -16.38 -35.79 -34.94
CA GLU A 95 -17.12 -36.34 -33.81
C GLU A 95 -17.61 -35.24 -32.83
N GLY A 96 -17.39 -33.97 -33.13
CA GLY A 96 -17.80 -32.84 -32.31
C GLY A 96 -16.98 -32.67 -31.05
N VAL A 97 -15.80 -33.24 -30.94
CA VAL A 97 -14.90 -33.12 -29.79
C VAL A 97 -14.22 -31.79 -29.79
N SER A 98 -14.39 -31.01 -28.72
CA SER A 98 -13.83 -29.69 -28.60
C SER A 98 -12.33 -29.74 -28.24
N PHE A 99 -11.54 -28.96 -28.98
CA PHE A 99 -10.14 -28.67 -28.66
C PHE A 99 -9.96 -27.37 -27.87
N ILE A 100 -11.02 -26.64 -27.61
CA ILE A 100 -10.97 -25.41 -26.80
C ILE A 100 -10.44 -25.76 -25.41
N ASP A 101 -9.64 -24.87 -24.84
CA ASP A 101 -8.93 -25.03 -23.56
C ASP A 101 -7.81 -26.09 -23.55
N ARG A 102 -7.50 -26.74 -24.64
CA ARG A 102 -6.36 -27.68 -24.67
C ARG A 102 -5.02 -26.95 -24.72
N LYS A 103 -4.06 -27.49 -23.96
CA LYS A 103 -2.72 -26.89 -23.85
C LYS A 103 -1.94 -27.00 -25.16
N VAL A 104 -1.30 -25.89 -25.53
CA VAL A 104 -0.40 -25.80 -26.67
C VAL A 104 0.95 -25.30 -26.17
N THR A 105 2.02 -26.01 -26.56
CA THR A 105 3.38 -25.55 -26.33
C THR A 105 4.13 -25.59 -27.65
N ILE A 106 4.73 -24.47 -28.03
CA ILE A 106 5.55 -24.37 -29.24
C ILE A 106 6.96 -24.01 -28.81
N HIS A 107 7.92 -24.87 -29.16
CA HIS A 107 9.35 -24.56 -28.99
C HIS A 107 9.91 -24.04 -30.31
N GLN A 108 10.80 -23.07 -30.21
CA GLN A 108 11.65 -22.68 -31.34
C GLN A 108 13.00 -23.36 -31.17
N ALA A 109 13.26 -24.34 -32.01
CA ALA A 109 14.51 -25.03 -32.05
C ALA A 109 15.46 -24.36 -33.07
N ILE A 110 16.73 -24.25 -32.71
CA ILE A 110 17.83 -23.92 -33.60
C ILE A 110 18.47 -25.23 -34.00
N ILE A 111 18.60 -25.47 -35.30
CA ILE A 111 19.16 -26.68 -35.84
C ILE A 111 20.63 -26.42 -36.17
N ASP A 112 21.53 -27.21 -35.59
CA ASP A 112 22.97 -27.08 -35.80
C ASP A 112 23.43 -27.60 -37.18
N GLY A 113 24.73 -27.57 -37.44
CA GLY A 113 25.32 -28.06 -38.69
C GLY A 113 25.14 -29.56 -38.89
N ASN A 114 24.91 -30.33 -37.85
CA ASN A 114 24.69 -31.79 -37.88
C ASN A 114 23.19 -32.13 -38.03
N GLY A 115 22.32 -31.15 -37.94
CA GLY A 115 20.89 -31.33 -38.03
C GLY A 115 20.21 -31.69 -36.70
N GLU A 116 20.90 -31.49 -35.59
CA GLU A 116 20.40 -31.72 -34.23
C GLU A 116 19.85 -30.42 -33.61
N VAL A 117 18.94 -30.57 -32.63
CA VAL A 117 18.40 -29.45 -31.90
C VAL A 117 19.45 -28.96 -30.91
N MET A 118 19.86 -27.71 -31.10
CA MET A 118 20.78 -27.03 -30.20
C MET A 118 20.11 -26.64 -28.88
N ALA A 119 20.77 -26.89 -27.77
CA ALA A 119 20.35 -26.37 -26.49
C ALA A 119 20.61 -24.85 -26.41
N VAL A 120 19.57 -24.08 -26.13
CA VAL A 120 19.60 -22.60 -26.10
C VAL A 120 19.27 -22.10 -24.71
N ASP A 121 18.25 -22.67 -24.08
CA ASP A 121 17.73 -22.30 -22.78
C ASP A 121 18.52 -22.99 -21.66
N PRO A 122 19.20 -22.25 -20.77
CA PRO A 122 20.00 -22.83 -19.68
C PRO A 122 19.16 -23.58 -18.64
N ASP A 123 17.91 -23.15 -18.39
CA ASP A 123 17.06 -23.73 -17.36
C ASP A 123 16.57 -25.12 -17.75
N THR A 124 16.24 -25.29 -19.02
CA THR A 124 15.74 -26.58 -19.55
C THR A 124 16.79 -27.38 -20.27
N ASN A 125 17.98 -26.83 -20.53
CA ASN A 125 19.00 -27.35 -21.39
C ASN A 125 18.42 -27.84 -22.74
N GLY A 126 17.59 -27.00 -23.37
CA GLY A 126 16.86 -27.37 -24.58
C GLY A 126 16.52 -26.20 -25.49
N ALA A 127 15.59 -26.43 -26.41
CA ALA A 127 15.05 -25.40 -27.27
C ALA A 127 14.25 -24.34 -26.46
N MET A 128 14.23 -23.10 -26.93
CA MET A 128 13.43 -22.05 -26.31
C MET A 128 11.94 -22.33 -26.45
N ILE A 129 11.18 -22.07 -25.39
CA ILE A 129 9.72 -21.97 -25.49
C ILE A 129 9.39 -20.68 -26.25
N TYR A 130 8.75 -20.85 -27.41
CA TYR A 130 8.30 -19.77 -28.27
C TYR A 130 6.94 -19.25 -27.82
N PHE A 131 6.03 -20.18 -27.51
CA PHE A 131 4.67 -19.88 -27.05
C PHE A 131 4.17 -21.02 -26.15
N GLN A 132 3.45 -20.65 -25.13
CA GLN A 132 2.68 -21.58 -24.30
C GLN A 132 1.31 -20.95 -23.99
N GLY A 133 0.25 -21.69 -24.21
CA GLY A 133 -1.10 -21.21 -24.00
C GLY A 133 -2.15 -22.29 -24.21
N ARG A 134 -3.36 -21.85 -24.47
CA ARG A 134 -4.53 -22.72 -24.72
C ARG A 134 -5.23 -22.37 -26.02
N ILE A 135 -5.86 -23.34 -26.64
CA ILE A 135 -6.69 -23.12 -27.81
C ILE A 135 -7.96 -22.35 -27.40
N THR A 136 -8.18 -21.21 -28.08
CA THR A 136 -9.34 -20.34 -27.85
C THR A 136 -10.36 -20.42 -29.00
N GLY A 137 -9.95 -20.92 -30.13
CA GLY A 137 -10.79 -21.06 -31.28
C GLY A 137 -10.09 -21.76 -32.45
N GLY A 138 -10.79 -22.02 -33.48
CA GLY A 138 -10.24 -22.61 -34.70
C GLY A 138 -11.33 -22.97 -35.73
N GLY A 139 -10.88 -23.32 -36.90
CA GLY A 139 -11.76 -23.71 -37.99
C GLY A 139 -11.10 -24.68 -38.98
N VAL A 140 -11.91 -25.46 -39.66
CA VAL A 140 -11.49 -26.33 -40.73
C VAL A 140 -11.84 -25.64 -42.06
N LYS A 141 -10.87 -25.55 -42.95
CA LYS A 141 -11.08 -25.11 -44.33
C LYS A 141 -10.80 -26.29 -45.25
N GLU A 142 -11.78 -26.63 -46.09
CA GLU A 142 -11.63 -27.62 -47.13
C GLU A 142 -11.55 -26.92 -48.47
N GLU A 143 -10.51 -27.23 -49.24
CA GLU A 143 -10.34 -26.74 -50.62
C GLU A 143 -10.44 -27.97 -51.55
N ILE A 144 -11.45 -27.98 -52.38
CA ILE A 144 -11.65 -29.03 -53.41
C ILE A 144 -11.25 -28.41 -54.76
N ASP A 145 -10.25 -29.00 -55.37
CA ASP A 145 -9.82 -28.56 -56.70
C ASP A 145 -10.76 -29.05 -57.82
N PRO A 146 -10.67 -28.53 -59.02
CA PRO A 146 -11.50 -28.95 -60.13
C PRO A 146 -11.28 -30.40 -60.60
N THR A 147 -10.20 -31.06 -60.14
CA THR A 147 -9.94 -32.50 -60.38
C THR A 147 -10.58 -33.42 -59.37
N GLY A 148 -11.21 -32.87 -58.33
CA GLY A 148 -11.83 -33.59 -57.21
C GLY A 148 -10.84 -34.01 -56.10
N GLU A 149 -9.57 -33.59 -56.18
CA GLU A 149 -8.66 -33.77 -55.05
C GLU A 149 -8.89 -32.65 -54.01
N GLY A 150 -9.17 -33.04 -52.78
CA GLY A 150 -9.40 -32.10 -51.67
C GLY A 150 -8.21 -31.96 -50.79
N SER A 151 -7.91 -30.75 -50.34
CA SER A 151 -6.98 -30.50 -49.27
C SER A 151 -7.72 -29.85 -48.08
N SER A 152 -7.53 -30.42 -46.89
CA SER A 152 -8.11 -29.93 -45.67
C SER A 152 -7.03 -29.23 -44.83
N THR A 153 -7.36 -28.06 -44.32
CA THR A 153 -6.50 -27.34 -43.38
C THR A 153 -7.25 -26.98 -42.11
N ILE A 154 -6.65 -27.21 -40.97
CA ILE A 154 -7.18 -26.85 -39.66
C ILE A 154 -6.34 -25.70 -39.12
N THR A 155 -6.98 -24.57 -38.87
CA THR A 155 -6.32 -23.40 -38.30
C THR A 155 -6.83 -23.19 -36.91
N TRP A 156 -5.91 -23.19 -35.94
CA TRP A 156 -6.17 -22.97 -34.54
C TRP A 156 -5.67 -21.61 -34.10
N GLN A 157 -6.46 -20.97 -33.23
CA GLN A 157 -6.04 -19.80 -32.48
C GLN A 157 -5.76 -20.25 -31.04
N ALA A 158 -4.63 -19.86 -30.51
CA ALA A 158 -4.27 -20.09 -29.13
C ALA A 158 -3.90 -18.75 -28.47
N ALA A 159 -4.36 -18.54 -27.26
CA ALA A 159 -4.00 -17.38 -26.47
C ALA A 159 -3.09 -17.83 -25.31
N ASN A 160 -2.25 -16.89 -24.86
CA ASN A 160 -1.47 -17.10 -23.66
C ASN A 160 -2.39 -17.21 -22.44
N GLN A 161 -1.83 -17.60 -21.30
CA GLN A 161 -2.60 -17.84 -20.09
C GLN A 161 -3.29 -16.58 -19.52
N PHE A 162 -2.94 -15.36 -19.96
CA PHE A 162 -3.65 -14.14 -19.59
C PHE A 162 -5.09 -14.08 -20.12
N TYR A 163 -5.46 -14.90 -21.07
CA TYR A 163 -6.85 -15.07 -21.52
C TYR A 163 -7.78 -15.47 -20.37
N ASP A 164 -7.33 -16.34 -19.48
CA ASP A 164 -8.08 -16.77 -18.31
C ASP A 164 -8.26 -15.64 -17.26
N PHE A 165 -7.52 -14.55 -17.37
CA PHE A 165 -7.62 -13.40 -16.45
C PHE A 165 -8.84 -12.52 -16.68
N GLU A 166 -9.58 -12.70 -17.75
CA GLU A 166 -10.82 -11.96 -17.97
C GLU A 166 -11.97 -12.42 -17.05
N ARG A 167 -11.82 -13.57 -16.40
CA ARG A 167 -12.81 -14.08 -15.46
C ARG A 167 -12.83 -13.28 -14.15
N VAL A 168 -14.00 -13.30 -13.49
CA VAL A 168 -14.19 -12.85 -12.11
C VAL A 168 -14.05 -14.08 -11.21
N ASN A 169 -13.23 -13.98 -10.17
CA ASN A 169 -12.99 -15.06 -9.22
C ASN A 169 -13.19 -14.59 -7.77
N GLY A 170 -14.23 -13.81 -7.52
CA GLY A 170 -14.59 -13.33 -6.19
C GLY A 170 -15.64 -14.19 -5.53
N ARG A 171 -15.51 -14.41 -4.22
CA ARG A 171 -16.53 -15.01 -3.39
C ARG A 171 -17.51 -13.94 -2.92
N ILE A 172 -18.80 -14.22 -3.03
CA ILE A 172 -19.85 -13.32 -2.52
C ILE A 172 -20.35 -13.77 -1.15
N THR A 173 -20.94 -12.87 -0.40
CA THR A 173 -21.55 -13.13 0.92
C THR A 173 -22.88 -13.88 0.77
N GLU A 174 -22.83 -15.10 0.21
CA GLU A 174 -23.97 -15.96 -0.04
C GLU A 174 -23.61 -17.42 0.25
N ASP A 175 -24.57 -18.19 0.78
CA ASP A 175 -24.38 -19.58 1.20
C ASP A 175 -23.90 -20.47 0.06
N GLN A 176 -24.53 -20.37 -1.14
CA GLN A 176 -24.13 -21.18 -2.30
C GLN A 176 -22.71 -20.84 -2.79
N SER A 177 -22.34 -19.55 -2.81
CA SER A 177 -21.01 -19.12 -3.19
C SER A 177 -19.94 -19.64 -2.22
N HIS A 178 -20.23 -19.62 -0.92
CA HIS A 178 -19.32 -20.09 0.11
C HIS A 178 -19.18 -21.61 0.15
N ARG A 179 -20.29 -22.31 0.28
CA ARG A 179 -20.31 -23.78 0.38
C ARG A 179 -20.05 -24.49 -0.96
N GLY A 180 -20.24 -23.77 -2.06
CA GLY A 180 -20.01 -24.25 -3.41
C GLY A 180 -18.57 -24.09 -3.90
N LEU A 181 -17.62 -23.57 -3.09
CA LEU A 181 -16.25 -23.40 -3.51
C LEU A 181 -15.62 -24.71 -3.99
N GLU A 182 -15.07 -24.67 -5.21
CA GLU A 182 -14.47 -25.83 -5.84
C GLU A 182 -12.96 -25.90 -5.59
N ILE A 183 -12.42 -27.12 -5.63
CA ILE A 183 -10.98 -27.35 -5.65
C ILE A 183 -10.50 -27.08 -7.08
N ILE A 184 -9.71 -26.04 -7.26
CA ILE A 184 -9.06 -25.74 -8.55
C ILE A 184 -7.76 -26.54 -8.63
N ASN A 185 -7.79 -27.65 -9.33
CA ASN A 185 -6.62 -28.54 -9.53
C ASN A 185 -5.69 -27.98 -10.64
N GLY A 186 -5.11 -26.79 -10.47
CA GLY A 186 -4.13 -26.23 -11.40
C GLY A 186 -4.64 -25.98 -12.84
N GLN A 187 -5.90 -26.21 -13.11
CA GLN A 187 -6.60 -25.88 -14.35
C GLN A 187 -7.78 -24.96 -14.04
N LEU A 188 -7.79 -23.84 -14.71
CA LEU A 188 -8.75 -22.76 -14.48
C LEU A 188 -10.10 -23.04 -15.17
N THR A 189 -10.61 -24.26 -15.11
CA THR A 189 -11.93 -24.62 -15.65
C THR A 189 -13.00 -24.48 -14.58
N PRO A 190 -13.84 -23.43 -14.62
CA PRO A 190 -15.00 -23.33 -13.74
C PRO A 190 -15.96 -24.49 -13.98
N GLY A 191 -16.48 -25.11 -12.91
CA GLY A 191 -17.60 -26.03 -12.97
C GLY A 191 -17.27 -27.52 -13.08
N SER A 192 -16.01 -27.93 -12.96
CA SER A 192 -15.61 -29.36 -13.06
C SER A 192 -14.92 -29.92 -11.82
N GLY A 193 -14.73 -29.09 -10.75
CA GLY A 193 -13.98 -29.44 -9.56
C GLY A 193 -14.80 -30.13 -8.47
N ALA A 194 -14.16 -30.96 -7.67
CA ALA A 194 -14.70 -31.41 -6.39
C ALA A 194 -14.83 -30.19 -5.44
N LYS A 195 -15.93 -30.13 -4.71
CA LYS A 195 -16.14 -29.07 -3.71
C LYS A 195 -15.17 -29.25 -2.55
N ARG A 196 -14.77 -28.13 -1.93
CA ARG A 196 -13.91 -28.11 -0.76
C ARG A 196 -14.70 -28.59 0.48
N PRO A 197 -14.32 -29.70 1.12
CA PRO A 197 -15.13 -30.29 2.21
C PRO A 197 -15.30 -29.34 3.39
N GLU A 198 -14.27 -28.57 3.72
CA GLU A 198 -14.25 -27.63 4.85
C GLU A 198 -15.33 -26.56 4.77
N TYR A 199 -15.65 -26.09 3.56
CA TYR A 199 -16.67 -25.06 3.36
C TYR A 199 -18.08 -25.64 3.19
N GLN A 200 -18.23 -26.91 2.80
CA GLN A 200 -19.56 -27.52 2.59
C GLN A 200 -20.40 -27.54 3.86
N GLU A 201 -19.77 -27.63 5.03
CA GLU A 201 -20.42 -27.65 6.32
C GLU A 201 -20.41 -26.31 7.06
N ASP A 202 -19.91 -25.24 6.42
CA ASP A 202 -19.92 -23.90 6.99
C ASP A 202 -21.15 -23.11 6.50
N TYR A 203 -22.08 -22.88 7.42
CA TYR A 203 -23.32 -22.14 7.18
C TYR A 203 -23.20 -20.64 7.48
N GLY A 204 -22.01 -20.10 7.59
CA GLY A 204 -21.80 -18.73 8.02
C GLY A 204 -22.57 -17.66 7.23
N PHE A 205 -22.83 -17.89 5.94
CA PHE A 205 -23.62 -17.01 5.08
C PHE A 205 -25.06 -17.46 4.85
N PHE A 206 -25.59 -18.44 5.58
CA PHE A 206 -26.94 -18.96 5.39
C PHE A 206 -28.04 -17.91 5.59
N HIS A 207 -27.82 -16.95 6.48
CA HIS A 207 -28.75 -15.88 6.79
C HIS A 207 -28.56 -14.62 5.94
N SER A 208 -27.60 -14.58 5.05
CA SER A 208 -27.36 -13.46 4.14
C SER A 208 -28.30 -13.46 2.94
N ASN A 209 -28.18 -12.44 2.08
CA ASN A 209 -28.95 -12.28 0.83
C ASN A 209 -30.47 -12.25 1.03
N ARG A 210 -30.94 -11.51 2.03
CA ARG A 210 -32.39 -11.34 2.31
C ARG A 210 -32.66 -9.94 2.90
N SER A 211 -33.93 -9.50 2.74
CA SER A 211 -34.40 -8.31 3.43
C SER A 211 -35.11 -8.73 4.72
N ILE A 212 -34.87 -8.02 5.79
CA ILE A 212 -35.38 -8.29 7.13
C ILE A 212 -35.93 -6.98 7.70
N ASN A 213 -37.14 -7.04 8.26
CA ASN A 213 -37.66 -5.96 9.09
C ASN A 213 -37.65 -6.41 10.55
N ILE A 214 -37.09 -5.58 11.42
CA ILE A 214 -37.00 -5.83 12.86
C ILE A 214 -37.71 -4.70 13.60
N LEU A 215 -38.70 -5.10 14.44
CA LEU A 215 -39.37 -4.20 15.36
C LEU A 215 -38.58 -4.07 16.67
N ALA A 216 -37.81 -3.01 16.80
CA ALA A 216 -37.07 -2.71 18.03
C ALA A 216 -37.93 -1.86 18.97
N LYS A 217 -37.73 -2.01 20.29
CA LYS A 217 -38.48 -1.28 21.32
C LYS A 217 -37.49 -0.58 22.27
N TYR A 218 -37.75 0.66 22.60
CA TYR A 218 -36.94 1.38 23.57
C TYR A 218 -37.80 2.18 24.55
N GLN A 219 -37.25 2.48 25.73
CA GLN A 219 -37.91 3.28 26.77
C GLN A 219 -37.39 4.71 26.72
N THR A 220 -38.31 5.64 26.77
CA THR A 220 -38.03 7.08 26.91
C THR A 220 -38.87 7.68 28.04
N LYS A 221 -38.45 8.83 28.56
CA LYS A 221 -39.20 9.57 29.61
C LYS A 221 -39.92 10.72 28.96
N GLU A 222 -41.25 10.65 28.98
CA GLU A 222 -42.11 11.76 28.52
C GLU A 222 -42.53 12.60 29.69
N LEU A 223 -42.42 13.93 29.53
CA LEU A 223 -42.90 14.88 30.52
C LEU A 223 -44.44 14.87 30.48
N ARG A 224 -45.03 14.54 31.60
CA ARG A 224 -46.49 14.56 31.78
C ARG A 224 -46.91 15.50 32.94
N TYR A 225 -48.15 15.89 32.93
CA TYR A 225 -48.70 16.79 33.91
C TYR A 225 -49.88 16.11 34.62
N LYS A 226 -49.86 16.18 35.94
CA LYS A 226 -50.98 15.73 36.77
C LYS A 226 -51.42 16.81 37.72
N MET A 227 -52.76 16.87 37.97
CA MET A 227 -53.34 17.79 38.96
C MET A 227 -53.24 17.14 40.32
N GLU A 228 -52.39 17.70 41.20
CA GLU A 228 -52.35 17.29 42.62
C GLU A 228 -53.16 18.25 43.49
N SER A 229 -54.09 17.71 44.26
CA SER A 229 -54.86 18.49 45.19
C SER A 229 -54.26 18.49 46.58
N LYS A 230 -53.90 19.67 47.11
CA LYS A 230 -53.50 19.81 48.53
C LYS A 230 -54.70 20.41 49.30
N LYS A 231 -55.14 19.71 50.39
CA LYS A 231 -56.12 20.21 51.30
C LYS A 231 -55.55 21.42 52.05
N LYS A 232 -56.27 22.57 52.00
CA LYS A 232 -55.98 23.76 52.78
C LYS A 232 -57.04 23.96 53.83
N PHE A 233 -56.70 24.56 54.98
CA PHE A 233 -57.59 24.97 56.03
C PHE A 233 -58.54 23.84 56.52
N PHE A 234 -58.03 22.91 57.32
CA PHE A 234 -58.76 21.80 57.92
C PHE A 234 -59.68 20.99 56.96
N GLY A 235 -59.33 20.93 55.66
CA GLY A 235 -60.10 20.12 54.73
C GLY A 235 -61.25 20.85 54.01
N LEU A 236 -61.50 22.09 54.28
CA LEU A 236 -62.65 22.91 53.75
C LEU A 236 -62.39 23.48 52.33
N SER A 237 -61.13 23.51 51.86
CA SER A 237 -60.80 23.89 50.50
C SER A 237 -59.70 23.06 49.93
N ARG A 238 -59.70 22.85 48.62
CA ARG A 238 -58.60 22.14 47.87
C ARG A 238 -57.93 23.13 46.96
N LYS A 239 -56.62 23.17 47.03
CA LYS A 239 -55.79 23.85 45.99
C LYS A 239 -55.29 22.78 45.05
N TYR A 240 -55.53 22.97 43.78
CA TYR A 240 -55.04 22.13 42.70
C TYR A 240 -53.73 22.74 42.17
N ASN A 241 -52.65 21.98 42.17
CA ASN A 241 -51.40 22.38 41.52
C ASN A 241 -51.13 21.41 40.34
N LEU A 242 -50.74 21.98 39.24
CA LEU A 242 -50.22 21.21 38.13
C LEU A 242 -48.78 20.78 38.49
N VAL A 243 -48.53 19.48 38.53
CA VAL A 243 -47.21 18.92 38.87
C VAL A 243 -46.71 18.20 37.65
N GLU A 244 -45.46 18.53 37.30
CA GLU A 244 -44.73 17.83 36.24
C GLU A 244 -44.15 16.53 36.77
N TYR A 245 -44.30 15.47 36.00
CA TYR A 245 -43.64 14.21 36.26
C TYR A 245 -43.25 13.53 34.95
N TYR A 246 -42.20 12.73 35.03
CA TYR A 246 -41.75 11.95 33.89
C TYR A 246 -42.39 10.55 33.96
N GLU A 247 -43.05 10.16 32.89
CA GLU A 247 -43.58 8.83 32.68
C GLU A 247 -42.66 8.06 31.72
N THR A 248 -42.28 6.83 32.07
CA THR A 248 -41.51 5.96 31.18
C THR A 248 -42.49 5.36 30.17
N VAL A 249 -42.27 5.66 28.89
CA VAL A 249 -43.11 5.19 27.78
C VAL A 249 -42.23 4.30 26.89
N THR A 250 -42.77 3.15 26.47
CA THR A 250 -42.12 2.30 25.49
C THR A 250 -42.53 2.78 24.09
N LYS A 251 -41.52 3.06 23.26
CA LYS A 251 -41.71 3.37 21.83
C LYS A 251 -41.18 2.22 20.98
N GLU A 252 -41.79 2.06 19.82
CA GLU A 252 -41.41 1.07 18.82
C GLU A 252 -40.75 1.77 17.62
N VAL A 253 -39.77 1.13 17.01
CA VAL A 253 -39.12 1.58 15.79
C VAL A 253 -38.89 0.40 14.86
N ASP A 254 -39.35 0.55 13.62
CA ASP A 254 -39.10 -0.42 12.55
C ASP A 254 -37.73 -0.13 11.94
N ILE A 255 -36.89 -1.15 11.88
CA ILE A 255 -35.57 -1.06 11.27
C ILE A 255 -35.48 -2.11 10.14
N ASP A 256 -35.31 -1.59 8.92
CA ASP A 256 -35.17 -2.42 7.74
C ASP A 256 -33.69 -2.70 7.47
N PHE A 257 -33.37 -3.98 7.28
CA PHE A 257 -32.04 -4.44 6.87
C PHE A 257 -32.12 -5.08 5.50
N ASN A 258 -31.25 -4.63 4.60
CA ASN A 258 -31.04 -5.27 3.32
C ASN A 258 -29.68 -5.97 3.35
N LEU A 259 -29.69 -7.28 3.55
CA LEU A 259 -28.50 -8.15 3.58
C LEU A 259 -28.14 -8.60 2.17
N THR A 260 -28.07 -7.69 1.20
CA THR A 260 -27.75 -8.02 -0.19
C THR A 260 -26.37 -8.67 -0.28
N ALA A 261 -26.28 -9.78 -1.01
CA ALA A 261 -25.02 -10.43 -1.29
C ALA A 261 -24.06 -9.50 -2.03
N LYS A 262 -22.82 -9.40 -1.54
CA LYS A 262 -21.75 -8.59 -2.13
C LYS A 262 -20.47 -9.39 -2.21
N TYR A 263 -19.61 -9.04 -3.14
CA TYR A 263 -18.29 -9.59 -3.23
C TYR A 263 -17.47 -9.20 -1.99
N ILE A 264 -16.75 -10.18 -1.42
CA ILE A 264 -15.89 -9.96 -0.26
C ILE A 264 -14.56 -9.37 -0.76
N PRO A 265 -14.18 -8.17 -0.35
CA PRO A 265 -12.91 -7.57 -0.80
C PRO A 265 -11.72 -8.29 -0.17
N VAL A 266 -10.56 -8.18 -0.81
CA VAL A 266 -9.27 -8.58 -0.22
C VAL A 266 -8.52 -7.33 0.21
N VAL A 267 -8.06 -7.29 1.45
CA VAL A 267 -7.38 -6.13 2.02
C VAL A 267 -5.92 -6.47 2.31
N TYR A 268 -4.99 -5.69 1.75
CA TYR A 268 -3.58 -5.76 2.08
C TYR A 268 -3.09 -4.44 2.69
N GLY A 269 -2.11 -4.53 3.58
CA GLY A 269 -1.63 -3.36 4.31
C GLY A 269 -2.65 -2.85 5.32
N VAL A 270 -2.77 -1.55 5.46
CA VAL A 270 -3.72 -0.90 6.36
C VAL A 270 -4.76 -0.12 5.56
N GLN A 271 -6.04 -0.52 5.72
CA GLN A 271 -7.13 0.12 4.99
C GLN A 271 -8.41 0.24 5.82
N LYS A 272 -9.21 1.25 5.49
CA LYS A 272 -10.57 1.42 6.00
C LYS A 272 -11.56 0.75 5.04
N VAL A 273 -12.35 -0.17 5.56
CA VAL A 273 -13.24 -1.02 4.77
C VAL A 273 -14.68 -0.92 5.31
N PRO A 274 -15.68 -0.74 4.46
CA PRO A 274 -17.07 -0.83 4.88
C PRO A 274 -17.45 -2.27 5.21
N GLY A 275 -18.21 -2.45 6.29
CA GLY A 275 -18.74 -3.76 6.66
C GLY A 275 -19.88 -4.20 5.76
N ILE A 276 -19.86 -5.43 5.32
CA ILE A 276 -20.94 -6.08 4.57
C ILE A 276 -21.83 -6.81 5.58
N PRO A 277 -23.08 -6.37 5.83
CA PRO A 277 -23.97 -7.04 6.77
C PRO A 277 -24.40 -8.40 6.21
N VAL A 278 -24.23 -9.46 6.99
CA VAL A 278 -24.58 -10.84 6.60
C VAL A 278 -25.58 -11.50 7.55
N PHE A 279 -25.80 -10.89 8.69
CA PHE A 279 -26.81 -11.33 9.68
C PHE A 279 -27.34 -10.12 10.46
N ALA A 280 -28.61 -10.12 10.78
CA ALA A 280 -29.26 -9.17 11.70
C ALA A 280 -30.45 -9.83 12.39
N ASP A 281 -30.55 -9.70 13.72
CA ASP A 281 -31.72 -10.11 14.49
C ASP A 281 -31.74 -9.43 15.88
N THR A 282 -32.85 -9.47 16.61
CA THR A 282 -32.96 -9.00 17.98
C THR A 282 -33.04 -10.16 18.98
N GLU A 283 -32.71 -9.92 20.25
CA GLU A 283 -33.01 -10.89 21.30
C GLU A 283 -34.53 -11.00 21.50
N LYS A 284 -35.04 -12.20 21.63
CA LYS A 284 -36.52 -12.48 21.81
C LYS A 284 -37.11 -11.67 22.94
N ASP A 285 -36.47 -11.71 24.11
CA ASP A 285 -37.00 -11.11 25.35
C ASP A 285 -36.46 -9.68 25.59
N ASN A 286 -35.56 -9.19 24.69
CA ASN A 286 -34.96 -7.88 24.82
C ASN A 286 -34.85 -7.17 23.46
N PRO A 287 -35.98 -6.71 22.90
CA PRO A 287 -36.05 -6.21 21.53
C PRO A 287 -35.36 -4.86 21.29
N ASN A 288 -34.76 -4.25 22.33
CA ASN A 288 -33.90 -3.08 22.16
C ASN A 288 -32.45 -3.46 21.83
N VAL A 289 -32.11 -4.74 21.78
CA VAL A 289 -30.78 -5.24 21.49
C VAL A 289 -30.78 -5.89 20.12
N ILE A 290 -30.01 -5.30 19.20
CA ILE A 290 -29.81 -5.79 17.85
C ILE A 290 -28.43 -6.41 17.72
N TRP A 291 -28.38 -7.60 17.18
CA TRP A 291 -27.16 -8.33 16.84
C TRP A 291 -26.95 -8.33 15.36
N MET A 292 -25.76 -7.98 14.92
CA MET A 292 -25.38 -7.96 13.51
C MET A 292 -24.04 -8.63 13.32
N VAL A 293 -23.88 -9.27 12.17
CA VAL A 293 -22.58 -9.79 11.70
C VAL A 293 -22.20 -9.05 10.43
N TYR A 294 -20.99 -8.51 10.43
CA TYR A 294 -20.41 -7.82 9.28
C TYR A 294 -19.15 -8.54 8.78
N ALA A 295 -19.13 -8.89 7.51
CA ALA A 295 -17.94 -9.36 6.82
C ALA A 295 -17.13 -8.16 6.31
N PHE A 296 -15.78 -8.24 6.34
CA PHE A 296 -14.89 -7.14 5.96
C PHE A 296 -13.82 -7.52 4.95
N SER A 297 -13.22 -8.69 5.04
CA SER A 297 -12.12 -9.09 4.15
C SER A 297 -12.07 -10.59 3.95
N GLU A 298 -11.61 -10.98 2.79
CA GLU A 298 -11.29 -12.36 2.42
C GLU A 298 -9.97 -12.80 3.08
N GLY A 299 -9.98 -13.99 3.66
CA GLY A 299 -8.81 -14.63 4.27
C GLY A 299 -8.41 -14.10 5.64
N GLU A 300 -7.34 -14.67 6.18
CA GLU A 300 -6.85 -14.31 7.51
C GLU A 300 -6.15 -12.95 7.49
N ILE A 301 -6.72 -11.99 8.22
CA ILE A 301 -6.12 -10.67 8.45
C ILE A 301 -5.26 -10.68 9.73
N GLU A 302 -4.38 -9.69 9.86
CA GLU A 302 -3.61 -9.50 11.08
C GLU A 302 -4.51 -9.04 12.24
N GLY A 303 -5.51 -8.18 11.95
CA GLY A 303 -6.58 -7.83 12.87
C GLY A 303 -7.24 -6.49 12.59
N PHE A 304 -8.17 -6.13 13.45
CA PHE A 304 -8.87 -4.86 13.42
C PHE A 304 -8.08 -3.82 14.22
N LEU A 305 -7.95 -2.62 13.65
CA LEU A 305 -7.26 -1.50 14.29
C LEU A 305 -8.23 -0.51 14.92
N ASP A 306 -9.36 -0.24 14.24
CA ASP A 306 -10.42 0.64 14.71
C ASP A 306 -11.76 0.28 14.06
N PHE A 307 -12.85 0.71 14.68
CA PHE A 307 -14.19 0.70 14.08
C PHE A 307 -14.74 2.12 13.99
N ARG A 308 -15.52 2.37 12.95
CA ARG A 308 -16.20 3.63 12.74
C ARG A 308 -17.70 3.39 12.65
N PHE A 309 -18.44 4.17 13.39
CA PHE A 309 -19.89 4.17 13.40
C PHE A 309 -20.41 5.51 12.87
N GLY A 310 -20.87 5.52 11.61
CA GLY A 310 -21.24 6.76 10.93
C GLY A 310 -20.06 7.75 10.82
N GLU A 311 -18.93 7.32 10.32
CA GLU A 311 -17.66 8.08 10.20
C GLU A 311 -16.92 8.40 11.51
N VAL A 312 -17.51 8.09 12.67
CA VAL A 312 -16.91 8.37 13.98
C VAL A 312 -16.00 7.22 14.40
N PRO A 313 -14.68 7.46 14.59
CA PRO A 313 -13.78 6.42 15.07
C PRO A 313 -14.09 6.06 16.53
N MET A 314 -13.94 4.78 16.86
CA MET A 314 -14.17 4.27 18.21
C MET A 314 -12.96 4.52 19.10
N ILE A 315 -11.75 4.48 18.56
CA ILE A 315 -10.52 4.64 19.32
C ILE A 315 -10.17 6.12 19.44
N CYS A 316 -10.07 6.59 20.69
CA CYS A 316 -9.39 7.84 21.02
C CYS A 316 -7.97 7.49 21.44
N TYR A 317 -7.01 7.82 20.63
CA TYR A 317 -5.61 7.68 20.98
C TYR A 317 -5.30 8.66 22.10
N ASP A 318 -4.68 8.20 23.12
CA ASP A 318 -4.21 8.80 24.35
C ASP A 318 -4.72 10.22 24.73
N GLU A 319 -5.31 10.38 25.91
CA GLU A 319 -5.73 11.68 26.47
C GLU A 319 -4.57 12.70 26.57
N ALA A 320 -3.33 12.21 26.65
CA ALA A 320 -2.12 13.04 26.63
C ALA A 320 -1.68 13.44 25.22
N ASP A 321 -2.12 12.74 24.18
CA ASP A 321 -1.79 13.10 22.80
C ASP A 321 -2.89 14.00 22.23
N SER A 322 -2.70 15.31 22.37
CA SER A 322 -3.61 16.34 21.87
C SER A 322 -3.89 16.25 20.35
N ARG A 323 -3.23 15.35 19.63
CA ARG A 323 -3.42 15.11 18.21
C ARG A 323 -4.66 14.28 17.89
N ASP A 324 -5.22 13.58 18.85
CA ASP A 324 -6.31 12.62 18.65
C ASP A 324 -7.67 13.05 19.17
N ARG A 325 -7.89 14.36 19.31
CA ARG A 325 -9.20 14.91 19.65
C ARG A 325 -10.27 14.78 18.55
N THR A 326 -9.99 13.99 17.50
CA THR A 326 -10.97 13.64 16.46
C THR A 326 -12.01 12.63 16.92
N CYS A 327 -11.80 11.96 18.01
CA CYS A 327 -12.85 11.19 18.62
C CYS A 327 -13.83 12.15 19.31
N PHE A 328 -15.09 11.94 19.09
CA PHE A 328 -16.16 12.72 19.71
C PHE A 328 -15.97 12.83 21.22
N GLY A 329 -15.56 14.00 21.63
CA GLY A 329 -15.42 14.51 22.98
C GLY A 329 -15.58 13.51 24.14
N ASN A 330 -14.47 13.13 24.76
CA ASN A 330 -14.43 12.37 26.05
C ASN A 330 -15.20 11.04 26.10
N LYS A 331 -15.56 10.44 24.96
CA LYS A 331 -16.24 9.16 24.94
C LYS A 331 -15.23 8.05 25.21
N LYS A 332 -15.23 7.57 26.44
CA LYS A 332 -14.37 6.48 26.88
C LYS A 332 -14.92 5.15 26.38
N ILE A 333 -14.06 4.35 25.85
CA ILE A 333 -14.32 2.92 25.70
C ILE A 333 -14.50 2.35 27.12
N VAL A 334 -15.63 1.69 27.37
CA VAL A 334 -15.94 1.13 28.68
C VAL A 334 -15.44 -0.31 28.74
N GLY A 335 -14.52 -0.59 29.63
CA GLY A 335 -13.98 -1.94 29.85
C GLY A 335 -12.55 -2.14 29.35
N ASP A 336 -12.08 -3.37 29.25
CA ASP A 336 -10.78 -3.72 28.71
C ASP A 336 -10.77 -3.55 27.18
N THR A 337 -10.01 -2.62 26.66
CA THR A 337 -10.46 -1.86 25.52
C THR A 337 -9.41 -1.80 24.43
N MET A 338 -9.84 -1.56 23.18
CA MET A 338 -9.01 -1.10 22.09
C MET A 338 -8.17 0.14 22.45
N HIS A 339 -8.62 0.97 23.38
CA HIS A 339 -7.84 2.07 23.94
C HIS A 339 -6.53 1.58 24.58
N ARG A 340 -6.53 0.45 25.32
CA ARG A 340 -5.28 -0.17 25.77
C ARG A 340 -4.42 -0.69 24.62
N LEU A 341 -5.05 -1.17 23.57
CA LEU A 341 -4.34 -1.56 22.35
C LEU A 341 -3.62 -0.35 21.73
N ALA A 342 -4.24 0.82 21.75
CA ALA A 342 -3.65 2.06 21.27
C ALA A 342 -2.63 2.67 22.24
N SER A 343 -2.91 2.69 23.55
CA SER A 343 -2.04 3.27 24.59
C SER A 343 -0.83 2.40 24.94
N GLY A 344 -0.91 1.09 24.69
CA GLY A 344 0.20 0.14 24.86
C GLY A 344 1.27 0.21 23.76
N GLY A 345 1.08 1.06 22.75
CA GLY A 345 1.97 1.19 21.60
C GLY A 345 1.72 0.14 20.51
N PRO A 346 2.59 0.09 19.48
CA PRO A 346 2.41 -0.77 18.31
C PRO A 346 2.28 -2.27 18.62
N SER A 347 2.83 -2.73 19.72
CA SER A 347 2.79 -4.14 20.13
C SER A 347 1.43 -4.61 20.65
N SER A 348 0.51 -3.69 20.95
CA SER A 348 -0.83 -4.01 21.45
C SER A 348 -1.91 -3.97 20.36
N LEU A 349 -1.55 -3.55 19.16
CA LEU A 349 -2.35 -3.67 17.95
C LEU A 349 -1.88 -4.89 17.16
N PRO A 350 -2.71 -5.54 16.41
CA PRO A 350 -4.15 -5.40 16.22
C PRO A 350 -5.01 -6.10 17.28
N SER A 351 -6.35 -6.09 17.08
CA SER A 351 -7.31 -6.75 17.98
C SER A 351 -7.01 -8.23 18.18
N THR A 352 -7.45 -8.79 19.30
CA THR A 352 -7.36 -10.23 19.59
C THR A 352 -8.55 -10.95 18.98
N HIS A 353 -8.31 -12.10 18.33
CA HIS A 353 -9.34 -12.93 17.74
C HIS A 353 -10.32 -13.47 18.80
N GLY A 354 -11.62 -13.26 18.58
CA GLY A 354 -12.69 -13.72 19.47
C GLY A 354 -12.92 -12.88 20.72
N GLN A 355 -12.15 -11.81 20.93
CA GLN A 355 -12.28 -10.99 22.15
C GLN A 355 -13.40 -9.97 22.03
N GLU A 356 -14.10 -9.70 23.15
CA GLU A 356 -15.12 -8.65 23.30
C GLU A 356 -14.48 -7.28 23.54
N TYR A 357 -14.98 -6.28 22.81
CA TYR A 357 -14.70 -4.87 23.02
C TYR A 357 -15.99 -4.12 23.30
N LYS A 358 -15.94 -3.16 24.24
CA LYS A 358 -17.10 -2.37 24.66
C LYS A 358 -16.88 -0.91 24.36
N TYR A 359 -17.87 -0.29 23.77
CA TYR A 359 -17.86 1.10 23.41
C TYR A 359 -19.20 1.77 23.78
N ASN A 360 -19.14 2.97 24.32
CA ASN A 360 -20.32 3.77 24.60
C ASN A 360 -20.13 5.18 23.99
N ASP A 361 -20.92 5.49 22.99
CA ASP A 361 -20.86 6.76 22.27
C ASP A 361 -21.78 7.83 22.91
N GLY A 362 -22.38 7.55 24.06
CA GLY A 362 -23.37 8.38 24.73
C GLY A 362 -24.79 8.17 24.20
N ASN A 363 -24.97 7.40 23.10
CA ASN A 363 -26.27 7.08 22.53
C ASN A 363 -26.70 5.65 22.88
N GLY A 364 -25.85 4.86 23.54
CA GLY A 364 -26.10 3.50 23.97
C GLY A 364 -24.86 2.61 23.84
N ASP A 365 -24.90 1.44 24.47
CA ASP A 365 -23.80 0.49 24.41
C ASP A 365 -23.67 -0.16 23.04
N ILE A 366 -22.44 -0.25 22.57
CA ILE A 366 -22.02 -1.08 21.44
C ILE A 366 -21.01 -2.10 21.96
N ARG A 367 -21.19 -3.36 21.57
CA ARG A 367 -20.23 -4.44 21.88
C ARG A 367 -19.79 -5.09 20.59
N ILE A 368 -18.51 -5.41 20.49
CA ILE A 368 -17.89 -5.90 19.27
C ILE A 368 -17.03 -7.10 19.60
N TRP A 369 -17.17 -8.17 18.83
CA TRP A 369 -16.30 -9.35 18.85
C TRP A 369 -15.65 -9.47 17.48
N THR A 370 -14.33 -9.58 17.43
CA THR A 370 -13.56 -9.58 16.17
C THR A 370 -13.02 -10.96 15.82
N PHE A 371 -13.26 -11.41 14.60
CA PHE A 371 -12.82 -12.69 14.05
C PHE A 371 -11.96 -12.43 12.80
N HIS A 372 -10.75 -12.97 12.80
CA HIS A 372 -9.71 -12.57 11.85
C HIS A 372 -9.71 -13.30 10.53
N GLY A 373 -10.67 -14.18 10.25
CA GLY A 373 -10.75 -14.93 8.98
C GLY A 373 -9.81 -16.12 8.91
N LYS A 374 -9.60 -16.82 10.02
CA LYS A 374 -8.78 -18.04 10.03
C LYS A 374 -9.47 -19.18 9.30
N LYS A 375 -8.68 -20.07 8.71
CA LYS A 375 -9.19 -21.29 8.05
C LYS A 375 -9.85 -22.29 9.00
N ASP A 376 -9.50 -22.23 10.28
CA ASP A 376 -9.95 -23.12 11.35
C ASP A 376 -10.76 -22.40 12.42
N GLN A 377 -11.25 -21.17 12.12
CA GLN A 377 -12.00 -20.42 13.12
C GLN A 377 -13.32 -21.10 13.50
N ASN A 378 -13.69 -20.95 14.76
CA ASN A 378 -14.96 -21.40 15.28
C ASN A 378 -16.08 -20.38 15.00
N ALA A 379 -17.33 -20.84 15.09
CA ALA A 379 -18.48 -19.95 15.13
C ALA A 379 -18.37 -18.99 16.35
N ALA A 380 -18.99 -17.82 16.23
CA ALA A 380 -19.03 -16.86 17.33
C ALA A 380 -19.83 -17.41 18.52
N ASP A 381 -19.17 -17.84 19.56
CA ASP A 381 -19.79 -18.45 20.75
C ASP A 381 -20.94 -17.60 21.31
N VAL A 382 -20.80 -16.28 21.29
CA VAL A 382 -21.83 -15.35 21.75
C VAL A 382 -23.14 -15.50 21.01
N LEU A 383 -23.13 -15.72 19.70
CA LEU A 383 -24.34 -15.92 18.90
C LEU A 383 -24.90 -17.33 19.09
N VAL A 384 -24.04 -18.32 19.21
CA VAL A 384 -24.42 -19.71 19.55
C VAL A 384 -25.16 -19.76 20.89
N ASP A 385 -24.62 -19.08 21.90
CA ASP A 385 -25.22 -19.02 23.23
C ASP A 385 -26.58 -18.32 23.23
N ILE A 386 -26.74 -17.25 22.45
CA ILE A 386 -28.03 -16.56 22.34
C ILE A 386 -29.06 -17.46 21.63
N ALA A 387 -28.72 -18.04 20.49
CA ALA A 387 -29.61 -18.92 19.73
C ALA A 387 -30.08 -20.10 20.59
N LYS A 388 -29.17 -20.64 21.43
CA LYS A 388 -29.46 -21.81 22.28
C LYS A 388 -30.24 -21.45 23.56
N ASN A 389 -29.84 -20.37 24.24
CA ASN A 389 -30.29 -20.11 25.62
C ASN A 389 -31.36 -19.03 25.73
N LYS A 390 -31.35 -18.02 24.82
CA LYS A 390 -32.29 -16.89 24.86
C LYS A 390 -33.26 -16.88 23.68
N GLY A 391 -32.77 -17.28 22.51
CA GLY A 391 -33.48 -17.20 21.24
C GLY A 391 -33.44 -15.80 20.62
N PHE A 392 -33.39 -15.77 19.32
CA PHE A 392 -33.56 -14.59 18.50
C PHE A 392 -35.05 -14.39 18.14
N TYR A 393 -35.46 -13.18 17.81
CA TYR A 393 -36.84 -12.86 17.45
C TYR A 393 -37.27 -13.60 16.19
N LEU A 394 -36.53 -13.53 15.09
CA LEU A 394 -36.83 -14.22 13.84
C LEU A 394 -36.71 -15.74 13.95
N GLN A 395 -35.80 -16.24 14.79
CA GLN A 395 -35.68 -17.64 15.13
C GLN A 395 -37.00 -18.17 15.71
N ASN A 396 -37.56 -17.44 16.66
CA ASN A 396 -38.83 -17.84 17.30
C ASN A 396 -40.02 -17.63 16.39
N LEU A 397 -40.09 -16.55 15.62
CA LEU A 397 -41.15 -16.25 14.68
C LEU A 397 -41.28 -17.37 13.62
N ASN A 398 -40.16 -17.89 13.15
CA ASN A 398 -40.11 -18.96 12.15
C ASN A 398 -40.08 -20.36 12.76
N ASN A 399 -40.26 -20.48 14.08
CA ASN A 399 -40.22 -21.72 14.82
C ASN A 399 -38.99 -22.59 14.53
N GLN A 400 -37.81 -21.93 14.41
CA GLN A 400 -36.52 -22.56 14.20
C GLN A 400 -35.87 -22.93 15.53
N GLY A 401 -35.20 -24.08 15.57
CA GLY A 401 -34.53 -24.59 16.77
C GLY A 401 -33.19 -23.91 17.04
N PRO A 402 -32.40 -24.45 17.97
CA PRO A 402 -31.06 -23.95 18.31
C PRO A 402 -30.09 -23.93 17.13
N GLU A 403 -30.39 -24.66 16.06
CA GLU A 403 -29.60 -24.68 14.81
C GLU A 403 -29.66 -23.38 14.03
N TYR A 404 -30.50 -22.41 14.46
CA TYR A 404 -30.61 -21.09 13.83
C TYR A 404 -29.25 -20.37 13.74
N TRP A 405 -28.40 -20.50 14.77
CA TRP A 405 -26.99 -20.17 14.75
C TRP A 405 -26.24 -21.13 15.67
N ASP A 406 -25.51 -22.08 15.11
CA ASP A 406 -24.76 -23.10 15.86
C ASP A 406 -23.26 -23.12 15.50
N ALA A 407 -22.55 -24.16 15.93
CA ALA A 407 -21.13 -24.33 15.71
C ALA A 407 -20.73 -24.47 14.22
N ARG A 408 -21.68 -24.61 13.30
CA ARG A 408 -21.44 -24.68 11.85
C ARG A 408 -21.36 -23.31 11.18
N TYR A 409 -21.73 -22.23 11.87
CA TYR A 409 -21.73 -20.86 11.33
C TYR A 409 -20.38 -20.18 11.55
N LYS A 410 -19.34 -20.63 10.86
CA LYS A 410 -17.94 -20.29 11.15
C LYS A 410 -17.43 -19.08 10.36
N LEU A 411 -17.96 -18.81 9.17
CA LEU A 411 -17.45 -17.84 8.20
C LEU A 411 -15.94 -18.05 7.91
N LEU A 412 -15.56 -19.26 7.58
CA LEU A 412 -14.16 -19.62 7.28
C LEU A 412 -13.56 -18.72 6.20
N ASP A 413 -12.27 -18.41 6.37
CA ASP A 413 -11.53 -17.49 5.49
C ASP A 413 -12.23 -16.13 5.27
N THR A 414 -13.04 -15.68 6.24
CA THR A 414 -13.66 -14.36 6.20
C THR A 414 -13.40 -13.63 7.50
N ALA A 415 -12.74 -12.48 7.41
CA ALA A 415 -12.59 -11.58 8.55
C ALA A 415 -13.94 -10.90 8.80
N TYR A 416 -14.48 -11.06 10.00
CA TYR A 416 -15.79 -10.52 10.35
C TYR A 416 -15.83 -10.00 11.79
N ALA A 417 -16.86 -9.22 12.08
CA ALA A 417 -17.17 -8.79 13.43
C ALA A 417 -18.64 -9.07 13.75
N VAL A 418 -18.88 -9.52 15.00
CA VAL A 418 -20.20 -9.53 15.59
C VAL A 418 -20.37 -8.23 16.37
N ILE A 419 -21.43 -7.48 16.08
CA ILE A 419 -21.68 -6.20 16.70
C ILE A 419 -23.07 -6.21 17.32
N ARG A 420 -23.12 -5.88 18.62
CA ARG A 420 -24.36 -5.73 19.36
C ARG A 420 -24.66 -4.26 19.58
N PHE A 421 -25.76 -3.79 19.07
CA PHE A 421 -26.24 -2.43 19.28
C PHE A 421 -27.39 -2.40 20.30
N THR A 422 -27.41 -1.36 21.12
CA THR A 422 -28.56 -1.06 21.99
C THR A 422 -29.33 0.11 21.41
N ILE A 423 -30.59 -0.10 21.09
CA ILE A 423 -31.50 0.93 20.62
C ILE A 423 -31.99 1.77 21.81
N THR A 424 -31.92 3.07 21.68
CA THR A 424 -32.30 4.06 22.69
C THR A 424 -33.02 5.22 21.99
N GLU A 425 -33.55 6.18 22.78
CA GLU A 425 -34.15 7.40 22.22
C GLU A 425 -33.16 8.20 21.35
N ASN A 426 -31.86 8.12 21.64
CA ASN A 426 -30.82 8.81 20.89
C ASN A 426 -30.22 7.96 19.75
N ARG A 427 -30.52 6.67 19.70
CA ARG A 427 -30.12 5.75 18.63
C ARG A 427 -31.34 4.95 18.17
N THR A 428 -32.08 5.48 17.22
CA THR A 428 -33.23 4.82 16.60
C THR A 428 -32.87 4.11 15.30
N ASN A 429 -31.67 4.35 14.76
CA ASN A 429 -31.14 3.72 13.54
C ASN A 429 -29.77 3.07 13.82
N ILE A 430 -29.43 2.08 13.02
CA ILE A 430 -28.08 1.49 13.02
C ILE A 430 -27.18 2.34 12.13
N PRO A 431 -26.07 2.86 12.65
CA PRO A 431 -25.11 3.62 11.86
C PRO A 431 -24.40 2.72 10.84
N SER A 432 -23.88 3.31 9.78
CA SER A 432 -22.95 2.59 8.90
C SER A 432 -21.73 2.11 9.70
N VAL A 433 -21.29 0.90 9.40
CA VAL A 433 -20.14 0.29 10.08
C VAL A 433 -18.99 0.19 9.10
N GLU A 434 -17.88 0.78 9.46
CA GLU A 434 -16.60 0.65 8.78
C GLU A 434 -15.54 0.19 9.76
N ALA A 435 -14.51 -0.51 9.30
CA ALA A 435 -13.38 -0.91 10.13
C ALA A 435 -12.06 -0.54 9.46
N GLU A 436 -11.08 -0.13 10.27
CA GLU A 436 -9.69 -0.02 9.85
C GLU A 436 -9.02 -1.36 10.14
N LEU A 437 -8.46 -1.97 9.11
CA LEU A 437 -7.87 -3.30 9.17
C LEU A 437 -6.35 -3.23 8.98
N ALA A 438 -5.62 -4.00 9.76
CA ALA A 438 -4.34 -4.57 9.35
C ALA A 438 -4.66 -5.82 8.55
N GLY A 439 -4.48 -5.72 7.24
CA GLY A 439 -5.07 -6.62 6.26
C GLY A 439 -4.50 -8.04 6.25
N ARG A 440 -4.71 -8.71 5.13
CA ARG A 440 -4.41 -10.12 4.92
C ARG A 440 -2.95 -10.46 5.20
N LYS A 441 -2.74 -11.55 5.93
CA LYS A 441 -1.43 -12.16 6.14
C LYS A 441 -0.99 -12.90 4.89
N VAL A 442 0.24 -12.66 4.48
CA VAL A 442 0.83 -13.23 3.27
C VAL A 442 2.14 -13.94 3.55
N ASN A 443 2.54 -14.81 2.63
CA ASN A 443 3.86 -15.41 2.62
C ASN A 443 4.88 -14.44 2.05
N ILE A 444 5.94 -14.18 2.80
CA ILE A 444 7.06 -13.35 2.40
C ILE A 444 8.29 -14.23 2.25
N TYR A 445 8.99 -14.10 1.13
CA TYR A 445 10.16 -14.89 0.78
C TYR A 445 11.39 -14.01 0.57
N ASN A 446 12.56 -14.59 0.72
CA ASN A 446 13.83 -14.04 0.28
C ASN A 446 14.58 -15.07 -0.57
N SER A 447 15.81 -14.77 -0.98
CA SER A 447 16.66 -15.69 -1.76
C SER A 447 16.96 -17.03 -1.05
N GLN A 448 16.73 -17.13 0.24
CA GLN A 448 16.95 -18.33 1.06
C GLN A 448 15.66 -19.12 1.35
N GLY A 449 14.51 -18.61 1.00
CA GLY A 449 13.20 -19.24 1.18
C GLY A 449 12.17 -18.42 1.94
N LEU A 450 11.20 -19.08 2.58
CA LEU A 450 10.12 -18.45 3.33
C LEU A 450 10.66 -17.74 4.58
N VAL A 451 10.35 -16.43 4.72
CA VAL A 451 10.78 -15.61 5.86
C VAL A 451 9.64 -15.43 6.88
N SER A 452 8.42 -15.20 6.42
CA SER A 452 7.28 -14.89 7.28
C SER A 452 5.95 -15.30 6.66
N THR A 453 5.03 -15.79 7.48
CA THR A 453 3.65 -16.14 7.09
C THR A 453 2.59 -15.35 7.86
N ASN A 454 2.99 -14.50 8.80
CA ASN A 454 2.09 -14.02 9.86
C ASN A 454 1.87 -12.50 9.86
N LYS A 455 2.15 -11.82 8.75
CA LYS A 455 2.00 -10.36 8.68
C LYS A 455 1.36 -9.93 7.37
N THR A 456 0.60 -8.85 7.43
CA THR A 456 0.23 -8.12 6.21
C THR A 456 1.47 -7.44 5.64
N THR A 457 1.42 -7.05 4.37
CA THR A 457 2.55 -6.43 3.69
C THR A 457 2.12 -5.18 2.93
N LEU A 458 3.00 -4.19 2.89
CA LEU A 458 2.89 -2.99 2.05
C LEU A 458 3.62 -3.14 0.72
N ASN A 459 4.32 -4.27 0.52
CA ASN A 459 5.10 -4.53 -0.67
C ASN A 459 4.22 -5.10 -1.80
N GLY A 460 4.09 -4.34 -2.90
CA GLY A 460 3.24 -4.71 -4.03
C GLY A 460 3.59 -6.04 -4.70
N ALA A 461 4.86 -6.46 -4.65
CA ALA A 461 5.27 -7.75 -5.23
C ALA A 461 4.64 -8.93 -4.47
N TRP A 462 4.62 -8.87 -3.12
CA TRP A 462 4.02 -9.94 -2.31
C TRP A 462 2.49 -9.93 -2.37
N GLN A 463 1.87 -8.74 -2.46
CA GLN A 463 0.44 -8.63 -2.71
C GLN A 463 0.06 -9.27 -4.05
N SER A 464 0.84 -8.96 -5.10
CA SER A 464 0.65 -9.56 -6.43
C SER A 464 0.89 -11.07 -6.42
N TYR A 465 1.90 -11.57 -5.70
CA TYR A 465 2.19 -13.00 -5.59
C TYR A 465 1.04 -13.76 -4.93
N ASP A 466 0.55 -13.26 -3.78
CA ASP A 466 -0.59 -13.87 -3.07
C ASP A 466 -1.86 -13.86 -3.93
N TYR A 467 -2.16 -12.75 -4.60
CA TYR A 467 -3.32 -12.64 -5.49
C TYR A 467 -3.22 -13.59 -6.68
N LEU A 468 -2.07 -13.65 -7.36
CA LEU A 468 -1.89 -14.51 -8.53
C LEU A 468 -1.97 -16.00 -8.19
N THR A 469 -1.52 -16.40 -7.00
CA THR A 469 -1.51 -17.81 -6.56
C THR A 469 -2.76 -18.22 -5.80
N SER A 470 -3.61 -17.28 -5.38
CA SER A 470 -4.84 -17.58 -4.66
C SER A 470 -5.88 -18.26 -5.55
N THR A 471 -6.36 -19.43 -5.13
CA THR A 471 -7.44 -20.19 -5.81
C THR A 471 -8.83 -19.82 -5.32
N ILE A 472 -8.96 -18.92 -4.35
CA ILE A 472 -10.25 -18.53 -3.76
C ILE A 472 -10.76 -17.21 -4.36
N PHE A 473 -9.85 -16.23 -4.53
CA PHE A 473 -10.20 -14.87 -4.94
C PHE A 473 -9.27 -14.28 -6.01
N GLY A 474 -8.24 -14.99 -6.41
CA GLY A 474 -7.20 -14.50 -7.31
C GLY A 474 -7.12 -15.30 -8.61
N ALA A 475 -5.97 -15.22 -9.28
CA ALA A 475 -5.75 -15.90 -10.55
C ALA A 475 -5.69 -17.43 -10.44
N GLY A 476 -5.37 -17.98 -9.26
CA GLY A 476 -5.26 -19.42 -9.04
C GLY A 476 -4.15 -20.09 -9.82
N LEU A 477 -3.06 -19.35 -10.11
CA LEU A 477 -1.93 -19.88 -10.87
C LEU A 477 -1.18 -20.96 -10.08
N PRO A 478 -0.78 -22.06 -10.72
CA PRO A 478 0.07 -23.06 -10.11
C PRO A 478 1.41 -22.45 -9.68
N LEU A 479 1.91 -22.85 -8.50
CA LEU A 479 3.16 -22.31 -7.95
C LEU A 479 4.39 -22.58 -8.84
N ASP A 480 4.38 -23.67 -9.60
CA ASP A 480 5.44 -24.03 -10.54
C ASP A 480 5.42 -23.19 -11.83
N GLU A 481 4.30 -22.54 -12.12
CA GLU A 481 4.16 -21.60 -13.23
C GLU A 481 4.53 -20.16 -12.84
N VAL A 482 4.65 -19.83 -11.53
CA VAL A 482 5.02 -18.50 -11.04
C VAL A 482 6.50 -18.48 -10.63
N SER A 483 7.27 -17.59 -11.22
CA SER A 483 8.71 -17.51 -10.96
C SER A 483 9.01 -16.75 -9.67
N LEU A 484 8.99 -17.44 -8.53
CA LEU A 484 9.27 -16.86 -7.22
C LEU A 484 10.58 -16.01 -7.17
N PRO A 485 11.71 -16.40 -7.80
CA PRO A 485 12.92 -15.57 -7.78
C PRO A 485 12.73 -14.15 -8.35
N HIS A 486 11.89 -13.99 -9.38
CA HIS A 486 11.58 -12.66 -9.93
C HIS A 486 10.73 -11.81 -8.95
N PHE A 487 9.81 -12.43 -8.24
CA PHE A 487 9.04 -11.74 -7.20
C PHE A 487 9.93 -11.32 -6.02
N VAL A 488 10.86 -12.18 -5.59
CA VAL A 488 11.87 -11.84 -4.57
C VAL A 488 12.70 -10.63 -5.01
N GLN A 489 13.22 -10.65 -6.23
CA GLN A 489 14.04 -9.55 -6.76
C GLN A 489 13.27 -8.24 -6.82
N VAL A 490 12.01 -8.27 -7.27
CA VAL A 490 11.18 -7.07 -7.32
C VAL A 490 10.82 -6.60 -5.91
N ALA A 491 10.52 -7.52 -4.99
CA ALA A 491 10.25 -7.16 -3.60
C ALA A 491 11.44 -6.48 -2.93
N GLU A 492 12.66 -6.95 -3.17
CA GLU A 492 13.88 -6.31 -2.69
C GLU A 492 14.06 -4.89 -3.24
N ILE A 493 13.75 -4.69 -4.54
CA ILE A 493 13.81 -3.36 -5.16
C ILE A 493 12.77 -2.42 -4.55
N LEU A 494 11.54 -2.88 -4.34
CA LEU A 494 10.48 -2.07 -3.74
C LEU A 494 10.74 -1.75 -2.26
N ASN A 495 11.54 -2.55 -1.58
CA ASN A 495 11.95 -2.30 -0.19
C ASN A 495 13.17 -1.38 -0.07
N ILE A 496 13.78 -0.94 -1.18
CA ILE A 496 14.87 0.04 -1.15
C ILE A 496 14.33 1.32 -0.51
N GLN A 497 15.04 1.74 0.53
CA GLN A 497 14.70 2.91 1.32
C GLN A 497 15.24 4.16 0.63
N ASP A 498 14.46 5.20 0.57
CA ASP A 498 14.89 6.50 0.09
C ASP A 498 15.44 7.31 1.27
N GLU A 499 16.77 7.49 1.31
CA GLU A 499 17.43 8.26 2.36
C GLU A 499 17.05 9.75 2.34
N THR A 500 16.54 10.25 1.21
CA THR A 500 16.11 11.65 1.08
C THR A 500 14.79 11.94 1.80
N TYR A 501 14.00 10.90 2.07
CA TYR A 501 12.74 11.01 2.82
C TYR A 501 12.87 10.75 4.32
N GLN A 502 14.08 10.87 4.86
CA GLN A 502 14.27 10.77 6.31
C GLN A 502 13.46 11.84 7.03
N ALA A 503 12.67 11.40 7.96
CA ALA A 503 12.08 12.17 9.06
C ALA A 503 10.99 13.20 8.72
N ALA A 504 10.65 13.47 7.50
CA ALA A 504 9.51 14.35 7.26
C ALA A 504 8.20 13.64 7.56
N TRP A 505 7.76 13.80 8.79
CA TRP A 505 6.38 13.81 9.20
C TRP A 505 5.49 12.64 8.79
N VAL A 506 5.08 11.84 9.76
CA VAL A 506 4.15 10.72 9.59
C VAL A 506 3.03 10.78 10.59
N PRO A 507 1.84 11.22 10.21
CA PRO A 507 0.64 10.96 11.02
C PRO A 507 0.34 9.45 11.12
N TYR A 508 1.01 8.68 10.30
CA TYR A 508 0.85 7.24 10.10
C TYR A 508 1.80 6.37 10.89
N TRP A 509 2.73 6.95 11.60
CA TRP A 509 3.79 6.22 12.28
C TRP A 509 3.28 5.06 13.15
N ARG A 510 2.05 5.09 13.61
CA ARG A 510 1.47 4.01 14.41
C ARG A 510 1.18 2.75 13.59
N TYR A 511 0.79 2.93 12.34
CA TYR A 511 0.45 1.80 11.47
C TYR A 511 1.66 1.30 10.66
N VAL A 512 2.58 2.19 10.33
CA VAL A 512 3.79 1.88 9.55
C VAL A 512 4.97 1.47 10.44
N GLY A 513 5.07 1.99 11.65
CA GLY A 513 6.08 1.57 12.67
C GLY A 513 5.94 0.12 13.09
N TRP A 514 4.83 -0.48 12.72
CA TRP A 514 4.52 -1.85 12.94
C TRP A 514 5.31 -2.84 12.07
N GLU A 515 5.60 -2.53 10.80
CA GLU A 515 6.48 -3.35 9.96
C GLU A 515 7.97 -3.11 10.25
N ASN A 516 8.34 -1.97 10.80
CA ASN A 516 9.73 -1.55 10.99
C ASN A 516 9.99 -1.03 12.41
N SER A 517 9.86 -1.89 13.42
CA SER A 517 10.27 -1.53 14.78
C SER A 517 11.78 -1.22 14.81
N GLY A 518 12.15 0.04 14.66
CA GLY A 518 13.50 0.55 14.79
C GLY A 518 14.13 1.22 13.58
N ASN A 519 13.48 1.25 12.42
CA ASN A 519 14.03 1.92 11.24
C ASN A 519 13.09 3.01 10.72
N THR A 520 13.54 4.26 10.70
CA THR A 520 12.80 5.43 10.20
C THR A 520 12.75 5.51 8.68
N ASN A 521 13.49 4.65 8.00
CA ASN A 521 13.60 4.62 6.55
C ASN A 521 12.40 3.90 5.92
N ARG A 522 11.82 4.47 4.87
CA ARG A 522 10.63 3.95 4.20
C ARG A 522 10.92 3.42 2.83
N ALA A 523 10.20 2.37 2.46
CA ALA A 523 10.17 1.93 1.07
C ALA A 523 9.65 3.06 0.16
N ILE A 524 10.24 3.18 -1.02
CA ILE A 524 9.88 4.21 -2.02
C ILE A 524 8.42 4.07 -2.43
N VAL A 525 7.93 2.82 -2.51
CA VAL A 525 6.55 2.50 -2.87
C VAL A 525 5.93 1.60 -1.82
N GLN A 526 4.81 2.05 -1.25
CA GLN A 526 4.02 1.32 -0.26
C GLN A 526 2.58 1.26 -0.73
N LEU A 527 2.03 0.04 -0.81
CA LEU A 527 0.65 -0.19 -1.20
C LEU A 527 -0.20 -0.59 0.00
N ASN A 528 -1.30 0.10 0.17
CA ASN A 528 -2.41 -0.26 1.04
C ASN A 528 -3.62 -0.50 0.15
N THR A 529 -4.01 -1.75 -0.01
CA THR A 529 -4.86 -2.17 -1.12
C THR A 529 -6.19 -2.72 -0.64
N ILE A 530 -7.27 -2.29 -1.28
CA ILE A 530 -8.57 -2.99 -1.25
C ILE A 530 -8.80 -3.50 -2.66
N LEU A 531 -8.74 -4.81 -2.85
CA LEU A 531 -9.06 -5.43 -4.11
C LEU A 531 -10.57 -5.66 -4.20
N ASP A 532 -11.18 -5.12 -5.23
CA ASP A 532 -12.56 -5.41 -5.59
C ASP A 532 -12.59 -6.74 -6.34
N THR A 533 -13.04 -7.80 -5.67
CA THR A 533 -13.10 -9.13 -6.23
C THR A 533 -14.27 -9.33 -7.20
N SER A 534 -15.12 -8.31 -7.41
CA SER A 534 -16.14 -8.27 -8.46
C SER A 534 -15.57 -7.97 -9.84
N GLU A 535 -14.35 -7.44 -9.88
CA GLU A 535 -13.65 -7.12 -11.12
C GLU A 535 -12.90 -8.35 -11.66
N SER A 536 -12.59 -8.32 -12.96
CA SER A 536 -11.83 -9.40 -13.58
C SER A 536 -10.41 -9.49 -12.98
N VAL A 537 -9.88 -10.71 -12.96
CA VAL A 537 -8.48 -10.97 -12.53
C VAL A 537 -7.50 -10.08 -13.30
N PHE A 538 -7.76 -9.85 -14.60
CA PHE A 538 -6.96 -8.96 -15.43
C PHE A 538 -6.92 -7.52 -14.87
N LYS A 539 -8.10 -6.95 -14.59
CA LYS A 539 -8.23 -5.57 -14.11
C LYS A 539 -7.59 -5.39 -12.73
N VAL A 540 -7.81 -6.35 -11.82
CA VAL A 540 -7.21 -6.33 -10.49
C VAL A 540 -5.68 -6.45 -10.58
N THR A 541 -5.17 -7.39 -11.39
CA THR A 541 -3.72 -7.57 -11.59
C THR A 541 -3.11 -6.31 -12.18
N GLN A 542 -3.71 -5.75 -13.24
CA GLN A 542 -3.23 -4.51 -13.85
C GLN A 542 -3.24 -3.36 -12.84
N GLY A 543 -4.30 -3.22 -12.05
CA GLY A 543 -4.40 -2.22 -11.00
C GLY A 543 -3.28 -2.34 -9.95
N LEU A 544 -2.94 -3.56 -9.52
CA LEU A 544 -1.79 -3.76 -8.62
C LEU A 544 -0.48 -3.32 -9.28
N LEU A 545 -0.22 -3.80 -10.51
CA LEU A 545 1.02 -3.52 -11.24
C LEU A 545 1.23 -2.03 -11.50
N ASP A 546 0.19 -1.31 -11.90
CA ASP A 546 0.25 0.11 -12.22
C ASP A 546 0.70 0.96 -11.02
N HIS A 547 0.27 0.60 -9.81
CA HIS A 547 0.57 1.37 -8.61
C HIS A 547 2.02 1.27 -8.13
N TYR A 548 2.78 0.26 -8.57
CA TYR A 548 4.22 0.18 -8.32
C TYR A 548 5.07 0.10 -9.60
N GLN A 549 4.44 0.37 -10.78
CA GLN A 549 5.10 0.30 -12.08
C GLN A 549 5.70 -1.08 -12.39
N GLY A 550 5.01 -2.11 -11.95
CA GLY A 550 5.33 -3.50 -12.24
C GLY A 550 4.87 -3.91 -13.64
N ALA A 551 5.47 -4.94 -14.16
CA ALA A 551 5.02 -5.63 -15.37
C ALA A 551 5.08 -7.13 -15.15
N LEU A 552 3.99 -7.82 -15.47
CA LEU A 552 3.87 -9.26 -15.41
C LEU A 552 3.98 -9.83 -16.83
N ASN A 553 5.00 -10.64 -17.06
CA ASN A 553 5.25 -11.27 -18.34
C ASN A 553 5.12 -12.78 -18.22
N ASN A 554 4.77 -13.43 -19.31
CA ASN A 554 4.85 -14.90 -19.41
C ASN A 554 6.07 -15.26 -20.24
N LEU A 555 7.16 -15.60 -19.57
CA LEU A 555 8.43 -15.97 -20.19
C LEU A 555 8.68 -17.46 -20.04
N ALA A 556 8.84 -18.15 -21.15
CA ALA A 556 9.10 -19.59 -21.18
C ALA A 556 8.06 -20.43 -20.39
N GLY A 557 6.80 -19.99 -20.40
CA GLY A 557 5.70 -20.68 -19.69
C GLY A 557 5.65 -20.38 -18.20
N LYS A 558 6.44 -19.43 -17.69
CA LYS A 558 6.38 -18.96 -16.31
C LYS A 558 5.98 -17.50 -16.24
N TYR A 559 5.19 -17.16 -15.24
CA TYR A 559 4.87 -15.78 -14.92
C TYR A 559 6.04 -15.15 -14.19
N THR A 560 6.60 -14.10 -14.78
CA THR A 560 7.75 -13.36 -14.23
C THR A 560 7.32 -11.93 -13.94
N LEU A 561 7.69 -11.43 -12.78
CA LEU A 561 7.44 -10.05 -12.38
C LEU A 561 8.71 -9.22 -12.62
N THR A 562 8.52 -8.04 -13.20
CA THR A 562 9.58 -7.03 -13.35
C THR A 562 9.05 -5.69 -12.84
N VAL A 563 9.93 -4.76 -12.53
CA VAL A 563 9.59 -3.40 -12.13
C VAL A 563 10.46 -2.41 -12.87
N GLU A 564 9.85 -1.30 -13.26
CA GLU A 564 10.57 -0.23 -13.93
C GLU A 564 11.58 0.43 -12.99
N LYS A 565 12.86 0.33 -13.30
CA LYS A 565 13.97 0.89 -12.52
C LYS A 565 15.08 1.38 -13.42
N TYR A 566 15.90 2.30 -12.94
CA TYR A 566 17.15 2.59 -13.61
C TYR A 566 18.12 1.41 -13.41
N ALA A 567 18.60 0.87 -14.50
CA ALA A 567 19.57 -0.22 -14.48
C ALA A 567 20.64 -0.02 -15.57
N THR A 568 21.78 -0.65 -15.38
CA THR A 568 22.83 -0.66 -16.40
C THR A 568 22.36 -1.37 -17.66
N PRO A 569 22.65 -0.83 -18.85
CA PRO A 569 22.28 -1.48 -20.10
C PRO A 569 22.80 -2.90 -20.20
N VAL A 570 21.95 -3.80 -20.65
CA VAL A 570 22.29 -5.22 -20.86
C VAL A 570 23.06 -5.43 -22.15
N VAL A 571 22.92 -4.51 -23.11
CA VAL A 571 23.63 -4.53 -24.38
C VAL A 571 23.75 -3.11 -24.96
N ASP A 572 24.86 -2.86 -25.64
CA ASP A 572 25.08 -1.66 -26.44
C ASP A 572 24.73 -2.00 -27.90
N LEU A 573 23.63 -1.47 -28.41
CA LEU A 573 23.19 -1.64 -29.80
C LEU A 573 23.78 -0.53 -30.69
N ASN A 574 24.02 -0.87 -31.95
CA ASN A 574 24.51 0.04 -32.95
C ASN A 574 23.61 -0.02 -34.19
N PHE A 575 23.52 1.07 -34.96
CA PHE A 575 22.79 1.07 -36.23
C PHE A 575 23.27 0.01 -37.23
N ARG A 576 24.52 -0.49 -37.10
CA ARG A 576 25.08 -1.59 -37.93
C ARG A 576 24.56 -2.97 -37.53
N ASP A 577 23.98 -3.10 -36.33
CA ASP A 577 23.38 -4.37 -35.87
C ASP A 577 21.96 -4.54 -36.44
N THR A 578 21.36 -3.45 -36.95
CA THR A 578 20.01 -3.46 -37.49
C THR A 578 19.96 -3.98 -38.92
N THR A 579 18.87 -4.65 -39.25
CA THR A 579 18.57 -5.12 -40.60
C THR A 579 17.22 -4.56 -41.08
N GLY A 580 17.15 -3.97 -42.27
CA GLY A 580 15.93 -3.37 -42.76
C GLY A 580 15.74 -1.90 -42.36
N ASP A 581 14.50 -1.45 -42.37
CA ASP A 581 14.14 -0.06 -42.07
C ASP A 581 14.22 0.25 -40.58
N ILE A 582 14.45 1.51 -40.29
CA ILE A 582 14.50 2.04 -38.95
C ILE A 582 13.46 3.17 -38.85
N ASP A 583 12.50 3.04 -37.96
CA ASP A 583 11.45 4.03 -37.78
C ASP A 583 11.62 4.73 -36.42
N LEU A 584 11.43 6.03 -36.43
CA LEU A 584 11.45 6.87 -35.21
C LEU A 584 10.11 7.60 -35.09
N ASP A 585 9.31 7.17 -34.13
CA ASP A 585 8.03 7.80 -33.81
C ASP A 585 8.15 8.67 -32.57
N ASP A 586 7.59 9.88 -32.61
CA ASP A 586 7.43 10.72 -31.44
C ASP A 586 5.94 10.78 -31.08
N THR A 587 5.65 10.69 -29.78
CA THR A 587 4.27 10.83 -29.31
C THR A 587 3.74 12.23 -29.60
N THR A 588 2.44 12.34 -29.71
CA THR A 588 1.79 13.63 -29.98
C THR A 588 2.05 14.62 -28.84
N GLY A 589 2.07 15.92 -29.18
CA GLY A 589 2.23 16.96 -28.15
C GLY A 589 1.12 16.97 -27.08
N LYS A 590 0.04 16.18 -27.28
CA LYS A 590 -1.03 15.99 -26.30
C LYS A 590 -0.61 15.10 -25.13
N ASP A 591 0.36 14.20 -25.34
CA ASP A 591 0.82 13.24 -24.35
C ASP A 591 2.03 13.74 -23.54
N LYS A 592 2.51 14.96 -23.83
CA LYS A 592 3.59 15.63 -23.09
C LYS A 592 3.01 16.60 -22.07
N PHE A 593 3.20 16.31 -20.80
CA PHE A 593 2.65 17.09 -19.70
C PHE A 593 3.73 17.93 -18.98
N ASN A 594 3.33 18.99 -18.29
CA ASN A 594 4.19 19.82 -17.46
C ASN A 594 3.63 20.06 -16.05
N SER A 595 2.43 19.58 -15.81
CA SER A 595 1.72 19.63 -14.54
C SER A 595 1.03 18.29 -14.29
N VAL A 596 0.90 17.89 -13.04
CA VAL A 596 0.17 16.68 -12.64
C VAL A 596 -0.71 16.98 -11.46
N GLN A 597 -1.92 16.45 -11.49
CA GLN A 597 -2.81 16.38 -10.34
C GLN A 597 -3.06 14.91 -10.02
N ALA A 598 -2.65 14.48 -8.84
CA ALA A 598 -2.84 13.13 -8.34
C ALA A 598 -3.82 13.13 -7.17
N THR A 599 -4.75 12.20 -7.17
CA THR A 599 -5.73 12.00 -6.09
C THR A 599 -5.40 10.71 -5.34
N LEU A 600 -5.50 10.76 -4.01
CA LEU A 600 -5.31 9.60 -3.13
C LEU A 600 -6.29 9.68 -1.96
N ILE A 601 -6.52 8.55 -1.30
CA ILE A 601 -7.25 8.51 -0.03
C ILE A 601 -6.21 8.49 1.08
N GLU A 602 -6.20 9.53 1.90
CA GLU A 602 -5.19 9.66 2.94
C GLU A 602 -5.82 9.50 4.33
N PRO A 603 -5.37 8.51 5.10
CA PRO A 603 -5.89 8.26 6.44
C PRO A 603 -5.67 9.43 7.42
N GLY A 604 -4.56 10.18 7.30
CA GLY A 604 -4.33 11.41 8.07
C GLY A 604 -5.38 12.49 7.86
N TYR A 605 -6.21 12.35 6.82
CA TYR A 605 -7.38 13.18 6.53
C TYR A 605 -8.70 12.46 6.79
N ALA A 606 -8.74 11.62 7.81
CA ALA A 606 -9.91 10.81 8.17
C ALA A 606 -10.41 9.92 7.01
N TRP A 607 -9.49 9.38 6.21
CA TRP A 607 -9.79 8.54 5.03
C TRP A 607 -10.58 9.26 3.93
N LYS A 608 -10.38 10.57 3.80
CA LYS A 608 -10.99 11.35 2.71
C LYS A 608 -10.01 11.51 1.56
N SER A 609 -10.58 11.81 0.40
CA SER A 609 -9.79 12.07 -0.80
C SER A 609 -8.97 13.35 -0.62
N ASN A 610 -7.67 13.25 -0.89
CA ASN A 610 -6.75 14.38 -0.98
C ASN A 610 -6.21 14.48 -2.41
N SER A 611 -5.86 15.67 -2.86
CA SER A 611 -5.26 15.89 -4.18
C SER A 611 -3.93 16.62 -4.08
N ILE A 612 -2.94 16.06 -4.77
CA ILE A 612 -1.60 16.62 -4.90
C ILE A 612 -1.51 17.28 -6.28
N THR A 613 -1.16 18.55 -6.33
CA THR A 613 -0.92 19.22 -7.61
C THR A 613 0.49 19.82 -7.59
N PHE A 614 1.28 19.50 -8.59
CA PHE A 614 2.56 20.17 -8.80
C PHE A 614 2.86 20.36 -10.28
N PHE A 615 3.75 21.28 -10.59
CA PHE A 615 4.18 21.56 -11.94
C PHE A 615 5.70 21.63 -12.03
N ASN A 616 6.23 21.31 -13.20
CA ASN A 616 7.64 21.47 -13.49
C ASN A 616 7.85 22.76 -14.30
N SER A 617 8.47 23.76 -13.69
CA SER A 617 8.70 25.08 -14.31
C SER A 617 9.52 25.01 -15.59
N LYS A 618 10.52 24.11 -15.65
CA LYS A 618 11.35 23.90 -16.84
C LYS A 618 10.51 23.35 -18.02
N TYR A 619 9.64 22.37 -17.74
CA TYR A 619 8.75 21.82 -18.78
C TYR A 619 7.70 22.84 -19.20
N LYS A 620 7.15 23.61 -18.26
CA LYS A 620 6.19 24.69 -18.58
C LYS A 620 6.82 25.75 -19.48
N ALA A 621 8.06 26.15 -19.21
CA ALA A 621 8.79 27.07 -20.09
C ALA A 621 9.02 26.50 -21.50
N GLN A 622 9.37 25.20 -21.62
CA GLN A 622 9.51 24.52 -22.90
C GLN A 622 8.18 24.50 -23.70
N ASP A 623 7.05 24.39 -22.99
CA ASP A 623 5.71 24.41 -23.58
C ASP A 623 5.14 25.83 -23.76
N LYS A 624 5.99 26.85 -23.88
CA LYS A 624 5.59 28.26 -24.07
C LYS A 624 4.68 28.79 -22.97
N ASN A 625 4.90 28.34 -21.73
CA ASN A 625 4.09 28.63 -20.53
C ASN A 625 2.64 28.17 -20.57
N LEU A 626 2.27 27.33 -21.55
CA LEU A 626 0.95 26.68 -21.56
C LEU A 626 0.93 25.57 -20.52
N GLU A 627 -0.12 25.50 -19.72
CA GLU A 627 -0.31 24.41 -18.78
C GLU A 627 -0.87 23.17 -19.49
N LYS A 628 -0.17 22.05 -19.35
CA LYS A 628 -0.57 20.73 -19.83
C LYS A 628 -0.63 19.80 -18.63
N LYS A 629 -1.84 19.52 -18.17
CA LYS A 629 -2.11 18.83 -16.91
C LYS A 629 -2.43 17.35 -17.12
N MET A 630 -1.70 16.49 -16.42
CA MET A 630 -1.99 15.08 -16.27
C MET A 630 -2.86 14.87 -15.03
N GLN A 631 -3.83 13.97 -15.11
CA GLN A 631 -4.63 13.54 -13.96
C GLN A 631 -4.30 12.09 -13.64
N LEU A 632 -4.01 11.81 -12.37
CA LEU A 632 -3.73 10.47 -11.85
C LEU A 632 -4.64 10.18 -10.65
N SER A 633 -5.00 8.93 -10.48
CA SER A 633 -5.74 8.46 -9.31
C SER A 633 -5.02 7.26 -8.70
N PHE A 634 -4.64 7.38 -7.44
CA PHE A 634 -3.96 6.32 -6.70
C PHE A 634 -4.93 5.69 -5.70
N ALA A 635 -5.58 4.60 -6.11
CA ALA A 635 -6.50 3.87 -5.26
C ALA A 635 -5.80 3.07 -4.16
N TYR A 636 -4.56 2.64 -4.41
CA TYR A 636 -3.79 1.73 -3.52
C TYR A 636 -2.62 2.41 -2.82
N ILE A 637 -2.37 3.68 -3.08
CA ILE A 637 -1.35 4.46 -2.41
C ILE A 637 -2.03 5.44 -1.47
N THR A 638 -1.86 5.23 -0.18
CA THR A 638 -2.44 6.07 0.88
C THR A 638 -1.42 7.02 1.50
N ASN A 639 -0.17 6.93 1.08
CA ASN A 639 0.93 7.75 1.56
C ASN A 639 1.18 8.91 0.58
N TYR A 640 1.10 10.14 1.07
CA TYR A 640 1.34 11.36 0.30
C TYR A 640 2.68 11.35 -0.46
N TYR A 641 3.77 10.95 0.22
CA TYR A 641 5.11 10.98 -0.37
C TYR A 641 5.28 9.94 -1.49
N CYS A 642 4.72 8.75 -1.29
CA CYS A 642 4.69 7.73 -2.34
C CYS A 642 3.89 8.20 -3.54
N ALA A 643 2.70 8.76 -3.32
CA ALA A 643 1.84 9.29 -4.38
C ALA A 643 2.54 10.42 -5.15
N ARG A 644 3.20 11.35 -4.45
CA ARG A 644 3.94 12.43 -5.06
C ARG A 644 5.12 11.93 -5.88
N SER A 645 5.92 11.02 -5.34
CA SER A 645 7.06 10.41 -6.04
C SER A 645 6.62 9.70 -7.33
N MET A 646 5.53 8.93 -7.26
CA MET A 646 4.98 8.25 -8.42
C MET A 646 4.43 9.24 -9.46
N ALA A 647 3.72 10.26 -9.01
CA ALA A 647 3.17 11.29 -9.90
C ALA A 647 4.29 12.11 -10.57
N GLU A 648 5.38 12.43 -9.89
CA GLU A 648 6.55 13.09 -10.45
C GLU A 648 7.23 12.21 -11.50
N ARG A 649 7.37 10.92 -11.22
CA ARG A 649 7.92 9.95 -12.15
C ARG A 649 7.09 9.85 -13.43
N GLU A 650 5.77 9.76 -13.33
CA GLU A 650 4.88 9.74 -14.49
C GLU A 650 4.95 11.05 -15.29
N LEU A 651 5.04 12.19 -14.62
CA LEU A 651 5.25 13.47 -15.30
C LEU A 651 6.55 13.48 -16.11
N LYS A 652 7.65 13.02 -15.53
CA LYS A 652 8.95 12.93 -16.22
C LYS A 652 8.89 11.94 -17.38
N LYS A 653 8.27 10.77 -17.20
CA LYS A 653 8.08 9.76 -18.26
C LYS A 653 7.34 10.32 -19.48
N SER A 654 6.37 11.20 -19.26
CA SER A 654 5.64 11.84 -20.36
C SER A 654 6.53 12.67 -21.29
N ARG A 655 7.73 13.06 -20.86
CA ARG A 655 8.68 13.84 -21.68
C ARG A 655 9.63 12.97 -22.49
N TYR A 656 9.81 11.68 -22.09
CA TYR A 656 10.59 10.68 -22.80
C TYR A 656 9.63 9.77 -23.57
N SER A 657 9.19 10.25 -24.74
CA SER A 657 8.01 9.71 -25.42
C SER A 657 8.31 9.13 -26.81
N ARG A 658 9.58 9.08 -27.20
CA ARG A 658 9.98 8.56 -28.52
C ARG A 658 10.03 7.06 -28.50
N TYR A 659 9.47 6.48 -29.56
CA TYR A 659 9.58 5.08 -29.88
C TYR A 659 10.52 4.91 -31.08
N PHE A 660 11.30 3.85 -31.02
CA PHE A 660 12.29 3.56 -32.04
C PHE A 660 12.21 2.09 -32.41
N SER A 661 11.80 1.79 -33.63
CA SER A 661 11.56 0.43 -34.10
C SER A 661 12.52 0.04 -35.23
N PHE A 662 12.97 -1.19 -35.19
CA PHE A 662 13.90 -1.79 -36.13
C PHE A 662 13.96 -3.30 -35.97
N THR A 663 14.65 -3.96 -36.90
CA THR A 663 14.83 -5.41 -36.89
C THR A 663 16.26 -5.77 -36.49
N LEU A 664 16.43 -6.76 -35.62
CA LEU A 664 17.71 -7.35 -35.23
C LEU A 664 17.83 -8.82 -35.67
N PRO A 665 19.05 -9.33 -35.90
CA PRO A 665 19.31 -10.75 -36.09
C PRO A 665 19.20 -11.55 -34.77
N TYR A 666 19.07 -12.85 -34.87
CA TYR A 666 18.96 -13.77 -33.72
C TYR A 666 20.15 -13.78 -32.76
N SER A 667 21.27 -13.15 -33.10
CA SER A 667 22.34 -12.90 -32.12
C SER A 667 21.87 -12.14 -30.89
N PHE A 668 20.73 -11.43 -30.99
CA PHE A 668 20.09 -10.70 -29.91
C PHE A 668 18.84 -11.40 -29.32
N LEU A 669 18.67 -12.70 -29.57
CA LEU A 669 17.50 -13.49 -29.17
C LEU A 669 17.20 -13.46 -27.65
N GLY A 670 18.16 -13.09 -26.84
CA GLY A 670 18.00 -12.95 -25.39
C GLY A 670 17.35 -11.65 -24.91
N LEU A 671 17.05 -10.67 -25.80
CA LEU A 671 16.38 -9.43 -25.41
C LEU A 671 14.93 -9.69 -25.01
N GLU A 672 14.52 -9.02 -23.94
CA GLU A 672 13.17 -9.13 -23.38
C GLU A 672 12.58 -7.74 -23.12
N PRO A 673 11.25 -7.58 -23.08
CA PRO A 673 10.61 -6.34 -22.64
C PRO A 673 11.13 -5.90 -21.25
N ASN A 674 11.28 -4.59 -21.06
CA ASN A 674 11.92 -3.93 -19.91
C ASN A 674 13.45 -4.05 -19.82
N ASP A 675 14.14 -4.67 -20.77
CA ASP A 675 15.59 -4.63 -20.78
C ASP A 675 16.09 -3.21 -21.08
N PRO A 676 16.97 -2.61 -20.25
CA PRO A 676 17.64 -1.37 -20.57
C PRO A 676 18.75 -1.63 -21.60
N VAL A 677 18.75 -0.86 -22.64
CA VAL A 677 19.76 -0.93 -23.71
C VAL A 677 20.29 0.46 -24.04
N THR A 678 21.46 0.53 -24.65
CA THR A 678 21.90 1.74 -25.32
C THR A 678 21.84 1.58 -26.81
N PHE A 679 21.64 2.68 -27.53
CA PHE A 679 21.68 2.73 -28.99
C PHE A 679 22.61 3.82 -29.48
N THR A 680 23.53 3.46 -30.38
CA THR A 680 24.45 4.40 -31.03
C THR A 680 24.03 4.62 -32.46
N MET A 681 23.69 5.88 -32.80
CA MET A 681 23.32 6.31 -34.13
C MET A 681 23.89 7.71 -34.44
N PRO A 682 25.06 7.78 -35.10
CA PRO A 682 25.76 9.05 -35.31
C PRO A 682 24.93 10.08 -36.09
N ARG A 683 24.08 9.64 -37.05
CA ARG A 683 23.20 10.50 -37.82
C ARG A 683 22.25 11.37 -36.97
N TYR A 684 21.84 10.86 -35.82
CA TYR A 684 21.00 11.58 -34.84
C TYR A 684 21.82 12.16 -33.66
N GLY A 685 23.15 12.08 -33.74
CA GLY A 685 24.04 12.52 -32.64
C GLY A 685 23.96 11.62 -31.41
N TRP A 686 23.42 10.41 -31.55
CA TRP A 686 23.30 9.47 -30.43
C TRP A 686 24.57 8.66 -30.26
N ASN A 687 25.14 8.77 -29.05
CA ASN A 687 26.27 7.96 -28.62
C ASN A 687 25.85 7.26 -27.34
N LYS A 688 25.54 5.97 -27.40
CA LYS A 688 25.04 5.16 -26.30
C LYS A 688 23.82 5.81 -25.59
N LYS A 689 22.87 6.28 -26.38
CA LYS A 689 21.62 6.82 -25.85
C LYS A 689 20.80 5.70 -25.20
N PHE A 690 20.22 5.97 -24.03
CA PHE A 690 19.46 4.99 -23.24
C PHE A 690 18.04 4.78 -23.78
N PHE A 691 17.63 3.53 -23.81
CA PHE A 691 16.30 3.06 -24.18
C PHE A 691 15.90 1.88 -23.31
N LEU A 692 14.59 1.65 -23.18
CA LEU A 692 14.01 0.39 -22.68
C LEU A 692 13.43 -0.38 -23.86
N VAL A 693 13.58 -1.69 -23.85
CA VAL A 693 12.86 -2.56 -24.79
C VAL A 693 11.39 -2.54 -24.41
N ASP A 694 10.55 -2.03 -25.31
CA ASP A 694 9.10 -1.95 -25.13
C ASP A 694 8.41 -3.23 -25.61
N SER A 695 8.82 -3.73 -26.79
CA SER A 695 8.33 -5.00 -27.29
C SER A 695 9.37 -5.74 -28.13
N VAL A 696 9.25 -7.06 -28.15
CA VAL A 696 10.04 -7.98 -28.95
C VAL A 696 9.09 -8.90 -29.70
N GLU A 697 9.12 -8.86 -31.02
CA GLU A 697 8.40 -9.80 -31.86
C GLU A 697 9.38 -10.75 -32.55
N ASN A 698 9.21 -12.03 -32.35
CA ASN A 698 9.99 -13.05 -33.01
C ASN A 698 9.27 -13.48 -34.30
N THR A 699 9.86 -13.17 -35.44
CA THR A 699 9.28 -13.43 -36.77
C THR A 699 9.56 -14.83 -37.30
N ARG A 700 10.38 -15.62 -36.58
CA ARG A 700 10.76 -17.02 -36.87
C ARG A 700 11.63 -17.22 -38.12
N ASP A 701 11.90 -16.20 -38.87
CA ASP A 701 12.79 -16.18 -40.06
C ASP A 701 14.27 -15.83 -39.68
N GLY A 702 14.63 -15.90 -38.43
CA GLY A 702 15.96 -15.53 -37.91
C GLY A 702 16.10 -14.07 -37.53
N LYS A 703 14.96 -13.35 -37.42
CA LYS A 703 14.92 -11.93 -37.10
C LYS A 703 14.00 -11.64 -35.92
N LEU A 704 14.27 -10.50 -35.28
CA LEU A 704 13.51 -9.97 -34.16
C LEU A 704 13.10 -8.53 -34.50
N ASN A 705 11.79 -8.23 -34.52
CA ASN A 705 11.32 -6.86 -34.57
C ASN A 705 11.33 -6.29 -33.16
N ILE A 706 12.06 -5.23 -32.96
CA ILE A 706 12.25 -4.59 -31.65
C ILE A 706 11.63 -3.20 -31.69
N VAL A 707 10.91 -2.88 -30.63
CA VAL A 707 10.47 -1.52 -30.34
C VAL A 707 11.16 -1.07 -29.06
N LEU A 708 11.89 0.03 -29.14
CA LEU A 708 12.54 0.68 -28.01
C LEU A 708 11.75 1.92 -27.61
N LYS A 709 11.63 2.17 -26.33
CA LYS A 709 11.09 3.41 -25.76
C LYS A 709 12.21 4.23 -25.15
N GLU A 710 12.22 5.55 -25.44
CA GLU A 710 13.18 6.47 -24.86
C GLU A 710 13.16 6.40 -23.32
N TYR A 711 14.35 6.41 -22.72
CA TYR A 711 14.55 6.17 -21.30
C TYR A 711 15.67 7.06 -20.78
N ASP A 712 15.50 7.60 -19.58
CA ASP A 712 16.52 8.42 -18.94
C ASP A 712 16.55 8.18 -17.43
N LYS A 713 17.74 8.25 -16.85
CA LYS A 713 17.95 8.12 -15.40
C LYS A 713 17.19 9.16 -14.58
N ASP A 714 17.02 10.36 -15.16
CA ASP A 714 16.36 11.48 -14.46
C ASP A 714 14.89 11.17 -14.11
N VAL A 715 14.27 10.19 -14.77
CA VAL A 715 12.94 9.68 -14.43
C VAL A 715 12.89 9.12 -13.01
N PHE A 716 14.00 8.51 -12.55
CA PHE A 716 14.08 7.81 -11.27
C PHE A 716 14.70 8.65 -10.15
N ILE A 717 15.15 9.86 -10.47
CA ILE A 717 15.67 10.82 -9.49
C ILE A 717 14.50 11.69 -9.05
N ASN A 718 14.12 11.59 -7.77
CA ASN A 718 13.12 12.48 -7.21
C ASN A 718 13.70 13.89 -7.07
N SER A 719 12.98 14.88 -7.58
CA SER A 719 13.40 16.28 -7.37
C SER A 719 13.08 16.65 -5.92
N GLU A 720 14.08 17.09 -5.19
CA GLU A 720 13.89 17.75 -3.91
C GLU A 720 13.22 19.12 -4.15
N GLN A 721 11.89 19.19 -4.12
CA GLN A 721 11.22 20.47 -3.89
C GLN A 721 11.12 20.69 -2.39
N LYS A 722 12.20 21.24 -1.84
CA LYS A 722 12.16 21.89 -0.54
C LYS A 722 11.59 23.30 -0.73
N ASP A 723 10.68 23.71 0.14
CA ASP A 723 10.41 25.14 0.29
C ASP A 723 11.71 25.85 0.76
N ASN A 724 11.72 27.18 0.79
CA ASN A 724 12.86 27.95 1.26
C ASN A 724 13.26 27.68 2.72
N SER A 725 12.50 26.82 3.43
CA SER A 725 12.73 26.38 4.82
C SER A 725 13.08 24.89 4.93
N GLY A 726 13.11 24.14 3.82
CA GLY A 726 13.39 22.72 3.82
C GLY A 726 12.22 21.82 4.20
N ASN A 727 11.01 22.34 4.37
CA ASN A 727 9.79 21.58 4.70
C ASN A 727 8.91 21.41 3.48
N GLU A 728 8.43 20.18 3.25
CA GLU A 728 7.39 19.95 2.26
C GLU A 728 6.01 20.35 2.81
N ILE A 729 5.49 21.43 2.25
CA ILE A 729 4.12 21.85 2.54
C ILE A 729 3.21 21.19 1.50
N PRO A 730 2.20 20.41 1.92
CA PRO A 730 1.16 19.96 0.99
C PRO A 730 0.55 21.16 0.26
N PRO A 731 0.25 21.06 -1.03
CA PRO A 731 -0.27 22.19 -1.78
C PRO A 731 -1.58 22.68 -1.17
N VAL A 732 -1.60 23.98 -0.82
CA VAL A 732 -2.81 24.66 -0.37
C VAL A 732 -3.71 24.86 -1.60
N THR A 733 -4.87 24.23 -1.61
CA THR A 733 -5.90 24.58 -2.59
C THR A 733 -6.63 25.82 -2.09
N ASN A 734 -6.66 26.88 -2.91
CA ASN A 734 -7.06 28.24 -2.54
C ASN A 734 -8.55 28.45 -2.18
N ASN A 735 -9.27 27.41 -1.78
CA ASN A 735 -10.70 27.49 -1.53
C ASN A 735 -11.12 27.51 -0.06
N VAL A 736 -10.17 27.33 0.87
CA VAL A 736 -10.45 27.41 2.30
C VAL A 736 -9.85 28.71 2.85
N LEU A 737 -10.67 29.54 3.45
CA LEU A 737 -10.21 30.77 4.09
C LEU A 737 -9.43 30.46 5.37
N PRO A 738 -8.37 31.22 5.70
CA PRO A 738 -7.59 30.99 6.90
C PRO A 738 -8.39 31.34 8.16
N PRO A 739 -8.01 30.81 9.32
CA PRO A 739 -8.50 31.27 10.60
C PRO A 739 -8.14 32.75 10.82
N ARG A 740 -8.89 33.43 11.64
CA ARG A 740 -8.75 34.87 11.86
C ARG A 740 -8.24 35.15 13.25
N ASP A 741 -7.49 36.22 13.40
CA ASP A 741 -7.12 36.82 14.70
C ASP A 741 -6.40 35.79 15.63
N PHE A 742 -5.36 35.18 15.13
CA PHE A 742 -4.54 34.18 15.85
C PHE A 742 -3.68 34.89 16.90
N ARG A 743 -3.86 34.58 18.19
CA ARG A 743 -3.22 35.25 19.33
C ARG A 743 -2.70 34.23 20.35
N PHE A 744 -1.70 34.66 21.12
CA PHE A 744 -1.25 34.00 22.34
C PHE A 744 -1.57 34.91 23.53
N SER A 745 -2.14 34.34 24.58
CA SER A 745 -2.43 35.02 25.84
C SER A 745 -1.73 34.25 26.99
N PRO A 746 -0.70 34.80 27.65
CA PRO A 746 -0.07 34.15 28.76
C PRO A 746 -1.07 34.04 29.94
N THR A 747 -1.12 32.87 30.56
CA THR A 747 -1.86 32.66 31.81
C THR A 747 -0.91 32.81 33.00
N PRO A 748 -1.33 33.39 34.13
CA PRO A 748 -0.50 33.44 35.33
C PRO A 748 -0.18 32.02 35.81
N ALA A 749 1.09 31.69 36.07
CA ALA A 749 1.46 30.43 36.71
C ALA A 749 0.94 30.42 38.16
N SER A 750 0.31 29.34 38.60
CA SER A 750 -0.04 29.16 40.01
C SER A 750 1.25 29.11 40.86
N SER A 751 1.17 29.74 42.03
CA SER A 751 2.33 29.97 42.94
C SER A 751 3.00 28.71 43.51
N ASP A 752 2.42 27.53 43.30
CA ASP A 752 2.85 26.27 43.96
C ASP A 752 3.79 25.40 43.10
N GLU A 753 4.00 25.74 41.86
CA GLU A 753 4.89 24.97 40.99
C GLU A 753 6.20 25.77 40.80
N GLY A 754 7.24 25.41 41.47
CA GLY A 754 8.62 25.90 41.25
C GLY A 754 9.17 25.56 39.87
N LEU A 755 8.33 25.65 38.81
CA LEU A 755 8.55 25.13 37.51
C LEU A 755 9.02 26.20 36.52
N VAL A 756 10.03 25.85 35.80
CA VAL A 756 10.57 26.51 34.64
C VAL A 756 9.54 26.49 33.51
N GLY A 757 8.84 27.56 33.27
CA GLY A 757 7.96 27.73 32.11
C GLY A 757 6.73 28.58 32.35
N LYS A 758 6.13 29.11 31.31
CA LYS A 758 4.87 29.83 31.33
C LYS A 758 3.78 29.00 30.65
N ASN A 759 2.57 29.12 31.15
CA ASN A 759 1.38 28.61 30.49
C ASN A 759 0.76 29.73 29.67
N GLY A 760 0.00 29.38 28.61
CA GLY A 760 -0.73 30.33 27.83
C GLY A 760 -1.70 29.67 26.85
N ASP A 761 -2.65 30.44 26.37
CA ASP A 761 -3.64 30.02 25.41
C ASP A 761 -3.30 30.56 24.01
N LEU A 762 -3.17 29.67 23.05
CA LEU A 762 -3.34 30.02 21.65
C LEU A 762 -4.84 30.15 21.38
N SER A 763 -5.26 31.23 20.75
CA SER A 763 -6.68 31.48 20.47
C SER A 763 -6.86 32.11 19.10
N TRP A 764 -7.97 31.80 18.43
CA TRP A 764 -8.31 32.34 17.11
C TRP A 764 -9.81 32.40 16.90
N LEU A 765 -10.23 33.19 15.94
CA LEU A 765 -11.59 33.18 15.43
C LEU A 765 -11.70 32.18 14.28
N PRO A 766 -12.81 31.43 14.18
CA PRO A 766 -13.02 30.48 13.10
C PRO A 766 -12.84 31.07 11.70
N SER A 767 -12.46 30.23 10.77
CA SER A 767 -12.51 30.52 9.33
C SER A 767 -13.94 30.89 8.93
N LEU A 768 -14.07 31.76 7.92
CA LEU A 768 -15.39 32.09 7.33
C LEU A 768 -15.86 31.04 6.31
N SER A 769 -15.03 30.03 6.01
CA SER A 769 -15.42 28.88 5.18
C SER A 769 -16.36 27.98 5.96
N VAL A 770 -17.52 27.66 5.38
CA VAL A 770 -18.62 26.91 6.04
C VAL A 770 -18.29 25.43 6.28
N ASP A 771 -17.35 24.89 5.52
CA ASP A 771 -17.03 23.45 5.53
C ASP A 771 -15.81 23.10 6.41
N VAL A 772 -15.33 24.00 7.24
CA VAL A 772 -14.17 23.77 8.10
C VAL A 772 -14.56 22.85 9.25
N VAL A 773 -13.83 21.72 9.37
CA VAL A 773 -14.07 20.72 10.40
C VAL A 773 -13.07 20.80 11.54
N TYR A 774 -11.83 21.22 11.28
CA TYR A 774 -10.80 21.36 12.30
C TYR A 774 -9.70 22.35 11.89
N TYR A 775 -8.86 22.70 12.86
CA TYR A 775 -7.66 23.51 12.68
C TYR A 775 -6.42 22.70 13.05
N THR A 776 -5.35 22.87 12.27
CA THR A 776 -4.04 22.33 12.61
C THR A 776 -3.14 23.45 13.07
N ILE A 777 -2.48 23.27 14.23
CA ILE A 777 -1.48 24.21 14.75
C ILE A 777 -0.14 23.51 14.75
N HIS A 778 0.83 24.15 14.10
CA HIS A 778 2.21 23.67 14.05
C HIS A 778 3.13 24.66 14.76
N GLN A 779 4.04 24.16 15.56
CA GLN A 779 5.18 24.93 16.01
C GLN A 779 6.32 24.70 15.03
N THR A 780 6.68 25.72 14.26
CA THR A 780 7.60 25.60 13.11
C THR A 780 9.09 25.75 13.46
N ASP A 781 9.40 26.23 14.66
CA ASP A 781 10.77 26.46 15.15
C ASP A 781 11.39 25.22 15.85
N ARG A 782 10.71 24.07 15.85
CA ARG A 782 11.19 22.82 16.43
C ARG A 782 11.54 21.77 15.38
N ILE A 783 12.54 20.94 15.67
CA ILE A 783 12.88 19.74 14.90
C ILE A 783 11.75 18.71 14.99
N ASP A 784 11.10 18.59 16.18
CA ASP A 784 9.85 17.87 16.40
C ASP A 784 8.70 18.88 16.52
N PRO A 785 8.02 19.22 15.43
CA PRO A 785 6.97 20.22 15.51
C PRO A 785 5.81 19.72 16.37
N TYR A 786 5.42 20.53 17.34
CA TYR A 786 4.18 20.32 18.07
C TYR A 786 3.01 20.52 17.11
N ILE A 787 2.22 19.47 16.92
CA ILE A 787 1.07 19.51 16.02
C ILE A 787 -0.18 19.22 16.81
N VAL A 788 -1.12 20.13 16.77
CA VAL A 788 -2.42 19.99 17.40
C VAL A 788 -3.51 20.14 16.38
N GLN A 789 -4.50 19.25 16.45
CA GLN A 789 -5.73 19.32 15.71
C GLN A 789 -6.86 19.73 16.65
N VAL A 790 -7.52 20.86 16.38
CA VAL A 790 -8.60 21.38 17.20
C VAL A 790 -9.89 21.38 16.40
N SER A 791 -10.98 20.81 16.95
CA SER A 791 -12.29 20.77 16.31
C SER A 791 -12.77 22.17 15.88
N GLY A 792 -13.35 22.28 14.69
CA GLY A 792 -13.76 23.54 14.07
C GLY A 792 -15.20 23.94 14.31
N THR A 793 -15.95 23.23 15.11
CA THR A 793 -17.39 23.50 15.36
C THR A 793 -17.57 24.66 16.33
N GLY A 794 -17.48 25.88 15.83
CA GLY A 794 -17.82 27.13 16.56
C GLY A 794 -18.57 28.09 15.65
N THR A 795 -19.36 28.97 16.23
CA THR A 795 -19.93 30.08 15.44
C THR A 795 -18.83 31.01 14.96
N PRO A 796 -18.97 31.73 13.85
CA PRO A 796 -17.92 32.60 13.29
C PRO A 796 -17.33 33.62 14.27
N ASN A 797 -18.00 33.91 15.37
CA ASN A 797 -17.58 34.89 16.37
C ASN A 797 -17.08 34.25 17.68
N ASP A 798 -17.21 32.95 17.85
CA ASP A 798 -16.71 32.24 19.04
C ASP A 798 -15.24 31.94 18.92
N ARG A 799 -14.44 32.46 19.86
CA ARG A 799 -13.00 32.23 19.85
C ARG A 799 -12.66 30.83 20.31
N LEU A 800 -11.99 30.08 19.45
CA LEU A 800 -11.44 28.76 19.75
C LEU A 800 -10.10 28.95 20.49
N LYS A 801 -9.75 27.96 21.33
CA LYS A 801 -8.56 27.99 22.17
C LYS A 801 -7.83 26.66 22.17
N GLN A 802 -6.51 26.74 22.32
CA GLN A 802 -5.62 25.64 22.63
C GLN A 802 -4.69 26.06 23.76
N GLU A 803 -4.77 25.38 24.88
CA GLU A 803 -3.88 25.60 26.03
C GLU A 803 -2.48 25.03 25.76
N LEU A 804 -1.48 25.79 26.09
CA LEU A 804 -0.07 25.40 26.11
C LEU A 804 0.45 25.51 27.56
N THR A 805 1.12 24.47 28.01
CA THR A 805 1.66 24.41 29.37
C THR A 805 3.16 24.29 29.36
N LYS A 806 3.81 24.86 30.38
CA LYS A 806 5.27 24.73 30.65
C LYS A 806 6.15 25.19 29.50
N LEU A 807 5.80 26.33 28.87
CA LEU A 807 6.62 26.90 27.80
C LEU A 807 7.88 27.56 28.40
N PRO A 808 9.07 27.07 28.05
CA PRO A 808 10.36 27.69 28.46
C PRO A 808 10.52 29.11 27.90
N LYS A 809 11.56 29.83 28.37
CA LYS A 809 12.00 31.09 27.76
C LYS A 809 12.44 30.82 26.32
N GLY A 810 11.98 31.63 25.39
CA GLY A 810 12.39 31.55 23.99
C GLY A 810 11.43 32.18 23.03
N LEU A 811 11.81 32.19 21.76
CA LEU A 811 10.99 32.60 20.65
C LEU A 811 10.24 31.36 20.15
N TYR A 812 8.93 31.47 19.99
CA TYR A 812 8.05 30.43 19.46
C TYR A 812 7.41 30.93 18.18
N VAL A 813 7.38 30.07 17.16
CA VAL A 813 6.67 30.38 15.91
C VAL A 813 5.59 29.33 15.69
N PHE A 814 4.35 29.76 15.79
CA PHE A 814 3.18 28.92 15.56
C PHE A 814 2.55 29.25 14.21
N GLU A 815 2.12 28.22 13.49
CA GLU A 815 1.39 28.31 12.26
C GLU A 815 0.06 27.60 12.40
N ILE A 816 -1.05 28.26 12.09
CA ILE A 816 -2.39 27.66 12.13
C ILE A 816 -3.02 27.64 10.75
N ARG A 817 -3.73 26.54 10.42
CA ARG A 817 -4.48 26.37 9.18
C ARG A 817 -5.87 25.82 9.48
N ALA A 818 -6.87 26.27 8.73
CA ALA A 818 -8.19 25.68 8.70
C ALA A 818 -8.20 24.50 7.71
N VAL A 819 -8.91 23.43 8.06
CA VAL A 819 -9.07 22.25 7.21
C VAL A 819 -10.56 21.96 7.04
N ASP A 820 -11.00 21.82 5.79
CA ASP A 820 -12.40 21.55 5.45
C ASP A 820 -12.76 20.07 5.47
N VAL A 821 -14.01 19.76 5.28
CA VAL A 821 -14.56 18.38 5.20
C VAL A 821 -13.89 17.51 4.12
N ASN A 822 -13.29 18.10 3.09
CA ASN A 822 -12.59 17.41 2.01
C ASN A 822 -11.08 17.32 2.26
N GLY A 823 -10.60 17.74 3.44
CA GLY A 823 -9.17 17.76 3.78
C GLY A 823 -8.37 18.89 3.13
N ARG A 824 -9.02 19.85 2.46
CA ARG A 824 -8.35 21.01 1.87
C ARG A 824 -7.95 21.98 2.95
N ARG A 825 -6.72 22.51 2.85
CA ARG A 825 -6.13 23.41 3.86
C ARG A 825 -6.16 24.86 3.40
N SER A 826 -6.33 25.75 4.35
CA SER A 826 -6.16 27.19 4.11
C SER A 826 -4.67 27.56 3.98
N SER A 827 -4.40 28.78 3.49
CA SER A 827 -3.10 29.40 3.73
C SER A 827 -2.82 29.51 5.23
N PRO A 828 -1.55 29.46 5.65
CA PRO A 828 -1.18 29.56 7.06
C PRO A 828 -1.40 30.94 7.63
N VAL A 829 -1.73 31.00 8.92
CA VAL A 829 -1.58 32.23 9.72
C VAL A 829 -0.50 31.99 10.74
N THR A 830 0.55 32.79 10.71
CA THR A 830 1.72 32.64 11.56
C THR A 830 1.67 33.61 12.76
N LEU A 831 2.08 33.12 13.92
CA LEU A 831 2.20 33.92 15.17
C LEU A 831 3.56 33.68 15.79
N SER A 832 4.32 34.74 16.01
CA SER A 832 5.58 34.69 16.76
C SER A 832 5.35 35.15 18.18
N VAL A 833 5.77 34.36 19.15
CA VAL A 833 5.62 34.64 20.59
C VAL A 833 7.01 34.61 21.24
N ASN A 834 7.43 35.73 21.82
CA ASN A 834 8.66 35.82 22.58
C ASN A 834 8.36 35.78 24.10
N LEU A 835 8.89 34.77 24.78
CA LEU A 835 8.71 34.59 26.23
C LEU A 835 10.01 34.95 26.99
N ASP A 836 10.23 36.26 27.20
CA ASP A 836 11.47 36.76 27.79
C ASP A 836 11.63 36.53 29.30
N ASN A 837 10.55 36.23 30.02
CA ASN A 837 10.54 36.15 31.48
C ASN A 837 10.59 34.71 32.02
N ALA A 838 11.02 33.72 31.24
CA ALA A 838 11.26 32.38 31.72
C ALA A 838 12.64 32.24 32.37
N LYS A 839 12.87 31.24 33.25
CA LYS A 839 14.17 31.01 33.89
C LYS A 839 15.20 30.56 32.85
N ASN A 840 16.43 31.04 32.99
CA ASN A 840 17.58 30.53 32.23
C ASN A 840 17.96 29.13 32.71
N LEU A 841 18.68 28.39 31.88
CA LEU A 841 19.22 27.10 32.23
C LEU A 841 20.40 27.27 33.23
N SER A 842 20.60 26.29 34.08
CA SER A 842 21.76 26.23 34.98
C SER A 842 23.07 26.15 34.19
N VAL A 843 24.16 26.64 34.81
CA VAL A 843 25.49 26.41 34.28
C VAL A 843 25.81 24.92 34.27
N VAL A 844 26.52 24.45 33.26
CA VAL A 844 26.87 23.03 33.11
C VAL A 844 27.79 22.62 34.30
N PRO A 845 27.37 21.66 35.11
CA PRO A 845 28.14 21.29 36.30
C PRO A 845 29.29 20.35 35.94
N ASN A 846 30.33 20.36 36.81
CA ASN A 846 31.46 19.44 36.77
C ASN A 846 32.16 19.33 35.40
N PHE A 847 32.32 20.46 34.72
CA PHE A 847 33.07 20.51 33.47
C PHE A 847 34.56 20.36 33.76
N VAL A 848 35.15 19.23 33.35
CA VAL A 848 36.53 18.83 33.72
C VAL A 848 37.27 18.20 32.54
N VAL A 849 38.59 18.27 32.58
CA VAL A 849 39.46 17.42 31.77
C VAL A 849 39.61 16.08 32.44
N ARG A 850 39.20 15.02 31.76
CA ARG A 850 39.39 13.66 32.24
C ARG A 850 40.74 13.12 31.86
N ASN A 851 41.60 12.98 32.83
CA ASN A 851 42.94 12.45 32.64
C ASN A 851 42.96 10.94 32.96
N LEU A 852 43.38 10.12 32.00
CA LEU A 852 43.37 8.65 32.18
C LEU A 852 44.33 8.15 33.27
N VAL A 853 45.29 8.97 33.69
CA VAL A 853 46.32 8.58 34.64
C VAL A 853 46.15 9.27 36.02
N SER A 854 45.73 10.54 36.07
CA SER A 854 45.68 11.35 37.27
C SER A 854 44.25 11.68 37.78
N GLY A 855 43.22 11.19 37.07
CA GLY A 855 41.84 11.55 37.36
C GLY A 855 41.39 12.86 36.72
N ASP A 856 40.22 13.34 37.16
CA ASP A 856 39.67 14.60 36.65
C ASP A 856 40.47 15.82 37.11
N SER A 857 40.76 16.72 36.19
CA SER A 857 41.54 17.93 36.46
C SER A 857 41.05 19.12 35.62
N GLN A 858 41.68 20.27 35.82
CA GLN A 858 41.48 21.45 34.95
C GLN A 858 42.67 21.69 34.03
N GLU A 859 43.64 20.79 34.02
CA GLU A 859 44.82 20.89 33.19
C GLU A 859 44.92 19.71 32.23
N TRP A 860 45.30 19.98 31.00
CA TRP A 860 45.50 19.00 29.96
C TRP A 860 46.98 18.64 29.81
N GLY A 861 47.24 17.34 29.91
CA GLY A 861 48.57 16.78 29.63
C GLY A 861 48.43 15.50 28.78
N GLY A 862 48.92 15.58 27.53
CA GLY A 862 48.92 14.43 26.63
C GLY A 862 48.48 14.76 25.21
N PRO A 863 48.36 13.75 24.32
CA PRO A 863 48.01 13.97 22.92
C PRO A 863 46.52 14.26 22.67
N ASP A 864 45.65 13.76 23.56
CA ASP A 864 44.22 13.88 23.44
C ASP A 864 43.61 14.65 24.61
N LEU A 865 42.73 15.61 24.30
CA LEU A 865 41.98 16.38 25.31
C LEU A 865 40.64 15.73 25.51
N LEU A 866 40.44 15.08 26.63
CA LEU A 866 39.20 14.42 27.00
C LEU A 866 38.39 15.33 27.94
N LEU A 867 37.23 15.79 27.49
CA LEU A 867 36.33 16.65 28.24
C LEU A 867 35.12 15.87 28.73
N ALA A 868 34.71 16.11 29.97
CA ALA A 868 33.52 15.51 30.57
C ALA A 868 32.75 16.52 31.43
N TRP A 869 31.47 16.32 31.58
CA TRP A 869 30.60 17.18 32.39
C TRP A 869 29.38 16.38 32.85
N ASP A 870 28.59 16.91 33.73
CA ASP A 870 27.35 16.34 34.19
C ASP A 870 26.14 17.04 33.52
N ALA A 871 25.03 16.34 33.47
CA ALA A 871 23.76 16.88 32.99
C ALA A 871 23.30 18.04 33.89
N ILE A 872 22.79 19.10 33.31
CA ILE A 872 22.12 20.16 34.06
C ILE A 872 20.82 19.62 34.72
N PRO A 873 20.41 20.15 35.87
CA PRO A 873 19.20 19.67 36.58
C PRO A 873 17.93 19.75 35.73
N GLU A 874 17.84 20.71 34.82
CA GLU A 874 16.69 20.97 33.98
C GLU A 874 16.60 20.05 32.76
N GLU A 875 17.61 19.23 32.49
CA GLU A 875 17.66 18.39 31.28
C GLU A 875 16.45 17.46 31.11
N LYS A 876 15.92 16.96 32.23
CA LYS A 876 14.72 16.09 32.22
C LYS A 876 13.44 16.85 31.88
N LEU A 877 13.46 18.18 31.97
CA LEU A 877 12.30 19.03 31.75
C LEU A 877 12.23 19.62 30.33
N PHE A 878 13.33 19.48 29.57
CA PHE A 878 13.44 20.06 28.24
C PHE A 878 13.52 18.97 27.16
N ASN A 879 12.61 18.99 26.21
CA ASN A 879 12.77 18.23 24.98
C ASN A 879 13.68 19.03 24.03
N GLY A 880 14.77 18.41 23.56
CA GLY A 880 15.67 19.04 22.60
C GLY A 880 16.72 19.97 23.22
N LEU A 881 17.18 19.63 24.40
CA LEU A 881 18.34 20.27 25.00
C LEU A 881 19.62 19.66 24.41
N PHE A 882 20.59 20.51 24.12
CA PHE A 882 21.92 20.12 23.68
C PHE A 882 22.97 20.94 24.36
N TYR A 883 24.21 20.47 24.29
CA TYR A 883 25.39 21.17 24.85
C TYR A 883 26.23 21.74 23.71
N THR A 884 26.52 23.02 23.72
CA THR A 884 27.44 23.66 22.80
C THR A 884 28.80 23.74 23.47
N LEU A 885 29.76 22.98 22.95
CA LEU A 885 31.17 22.98 23.40
C LEU A 885 31.99 23.77 22.40
N GLU A 886 32.80 24.70 22.91
CA GLU A 886 33.75 25.43 22.12
C GLU A 886 35.18 25.19 22.64
N ILE A 887 36.08 24.88 21.72
CA ILE A 887 37.53 24.80 21.98
C ILE A 887 38.17 26.04 21.37
N ARG A 888 38.95 26.74 22.14
CA ARG A 888 39.57 28.01 21.78
C ARG A 888 41.10 27.99 22.05
N ASP A 889 41.85 28.81 21.36
CA ASP A 889 43.24 29.01 21.68
C ASP A 889 43.41 29.93 22.93
N ILE A 890 44.65 30.12 23.36
CA ILE A 890 44.97 31.00 24.50
C ILE A 890 44.56 32.46 24.24
N SER A 891 44.42 32.89 23.00
CA SER A 891 43.97 34.21 22.60
C SER A 891 42.43 34.28 22.49
N GLN A 892 41.73 33.28 22.93
CA GLN A 892 40.26 33.14 22.89
C GLN A 892 39.68 33.03 21.47
N THR A 893 40.51 32.78 20.44
CA THR A 893 40.03 32.53 19.10
C THR A 893 39.37 31.15 19.00
N LEU A 894 38.20 31.08 18.39
CA LEU A 894 37.46 29.83 18.22
C LEU A 894 38.22 28.89 17.26
N ILE A 895 38.61 27.73 17.76
CA ILE A 895 39.22 26.64 16.99
C ILE A 895 38.17 25.67 16.49
N ARG A 896 37.25 25.22 17.38
CA ARG A 896 36.20 24.25 17.08
C ARG A 896 34.98 24.54 17.92
N SER A 897 33.80 24.43 17.28
CA SER A 897 32.51 24.40 17.98
C SER A 897 31.80 23.11 17.66
N VAL A 898 31.27 22.45 18.68
CA VAL A 898 30.57 21.18 18.55
C VAL A 898 29.27 21.25 19.32
N ARG A 899 28.20 20.83 18.68
CA ARG A 899 26.88 20.66 19.29
C ARG A 899 26.66 19.18 19.62
N LEU A 900 26.36 18.91 20.87
CA LEU A 900 26.30 17.57 21.44
C LEU A 900 24.89 17.32 22.04
N ASP A 901 24.16 16.37 21.51
CA ASP A 901 22.85 16.03 22.02
C ASP A 901 22.96 15.01 23.16
N ARG A 902 22.62 15.45 24.39
CA ARG A 902 22.63 14.64 25.62
C ARG A 902 23.87 13.74 25.78
N THR A 903 24.98 14.24 25.31
CA THR A 903 26.29 13.60 25.45
C THR A 903 27.09 14.37 26.48
N TYR A 904 27.68 13.67 27.44
CA TYR A 904 28.39 14.26 28.61
C TYR A 904 29.90 14.10 28.52
N ARG A 905 30.41 13.83 27.35
CA ARG A 905 31.82 13.64 27.05
C ARG A 905 32.11 14.04 25.63
N TYR A 906 33.30 14.63 25.43
CA TYR A 906 33.85 14.91 24.11
C TYR A 906 35.34 14.66 24.07
N ASP A 907 35.80 13.85 23.12
CA ASP A 907 37.20 13.49 22.95
C ASP A 907 37.76 14.29 21.76
N TYR A 908 38.56 15.36 22.10
CA TYR A 908 39.30 16.15 21.12
C TYR A 908 40.66 15.50 20.89
N VAL A 909 40.67 14.48 20.04
CA VAL A 909 41.84 13.66 19.76
C VAL A 909 42.91 14.41 18.94
N LEU A 910 44.16 13.95 18.99
CA LEU A 910 45.31 14.52 18.27
C LEU A 910 45.02 14.72 16.77
N LEU A 911 44.24 13.82 16.14
CA LEU A 911 43.88 13.95 14.74
C LEU A 911 43.03 15.21 14.47
N PHE A 912 42.07 15.51 15.34
CA PHE A 912 41.24 16.71 15.24
C PHE A 912 42.08 17.95 15.44
N ASN A 913 42.95 17.96 16.43
CA ASN A 913 43.85 19.06 16.72
C ASN A 913 44.75 19.36 15.51
N LYS A 914 45.36 18.35 14.89
CA LYS A 914 46.16 18.50 13.65
C LYS A 914 45.35 19.06 12.51
N THR A 915 44.13 18.61 12.34
CA THR A 915 43.24 19.07 11.28
C THR A 915 42.85 20.53 11.46
N ASP A 916 42.49 20.92 12.68
CA ASP A 916 42.08 22.28 13.02
C ASP A 916 43.28 23.25 12.94
N TYR A 917 44.49 22.80 13.34
CA TYR A 917 45.72 23.59 13.16
C TYR A 917 45.99 23.87 11.68
N ARG A 918 45.84 22.88 10.80
CA ARG A 918 46.02 23.08 9.36
C ARG A 918 45.00 24.05 8.77
N ALA A 919 43.73 23.93 9.19
CA ALA A 919 42.67 24.82 8.71
C ALA A 919 42.92 26.28 9.12
N SER A 920 43.46 26.53 10.30
CA SER A 920 43.75 27.90 10.80
C SER A 920 45.08 28.49 10.34
N HIS A 921 46.06 27.64 9.94
CA HIS A 921 47.44 28.06 9.59
C HIS A 921 47.82 27.73 8.13
N GLY A 922 46.86 27.74 7.21
CA GLY A 922 47.14 27.66 5.78
C GLY A 922 47.81 26.34 5.34
N ASN A 923 47.31 25.19 5.83
CA ASN A 923 47.83 23.85 5.57
C ASN A 923 49.24 23.51 6.15
N ASN A 924 49.80 24.35 7.01
CA ASN A 924 51.03 24.01 7.72
C ASN A 924 50.83 22.83 8.67
N LEU A 925 51.87 22.01 8.82
CA LEU A 925 51.86 20.90 9.76
C LEU A 925 52.16 21.37 11.17
N GLY A 926 51.29 21.07 12.12
CA GLY A 926 51.47 21.43 13.53
C GLY A 926 50.27 20.95 14.39
N ILE A 927 50.31 21.36 15.66
CA ILE A 927 49.22 21.14 16.64
C ILE A 927 49.02 22.42 17.45
N ASN A 928 47.78 22.68 17.86
CA ASN A 928 47.49 23.72 18.84
C ASN A 928 47.96 23.26 20.22
N ARG A 929 48.78 24.10 20.85
CA ARG A 929 49.28 23.90 22.23
C ARG A 929 48.72 25.02 23.11
N GLY A 930 48.16 24.70 24.24
CA GLY A 930 47.42 25.64 25.05
C GLY A 930 46.03 25.89 24.48
N LEU A 931 45.06 25.18 25.02
CA LEU A 931 43.68 25.22 24.63
C LEU A 931 42.82 25.59 25.84
N ASN A 932 41.80 26.40 25.61
CA ASN A 932 40.74 26.65 26.58
C ASN A 932 39.45 25.99 26.03
N ALA A 933 38.66 25.44 26.89
CA ALA A 933 37.35 24.94 26.51
C ALA A 933 36.27 25.61 27.34
N ARG A 934 35.07 25.77 26.73
CA ARG A 934 33.89 26.23 27.43
C ARG A 934 32.68 25.51 26.92
N ILE A 935 31.74 25.31 27.82
CA ILE A 935 30.50 24.60 27.50
C ILE A 935 29.30 25.31 28.11
N ARG A 936 28.16 25.25 27.38
CA ARG A 936 26.90 25.70 27.92
C ARG A 936 25.78 24.76 27.41
N ALA A 937 24.71 24.67 28.17
CA ALA A 937 23.50 24.03 27.71
C ALA A 937 22.63 25.03 26.91
N GLU A 938 22.04 24.57 25.84
CA GLU A 938 21.15 25.34 24.98
C GLU A 938 19.87 24.53 24.69
N GLY A 939 18.73 25.19 24.70
CA GLY A 939 17.45 24.64 24.28
C GLY A 939 17.16 25.00 22.83
N GLN A 940 16.26 24.26 22.20
CA GLN A 940 15.87 24.47 20.81
C GLN A 940 15.25 25.85 20.55
N ASN A 941 14.66 26.48 21.55
CA ASN A 941 13.94 27.75 21.44
C ASN A 941 14.78 28.97 21.90
N GLY A 942 16.09 28.80 21.98
CA GLY A 942 16.98 29.88 22.36
C GLY A 942 17.25 30.02 23.86
N GLU A 943 16.79 29.04 24.67
CA GLU A 943 17.20 28.96 26.08
C GLU A 943 18.69 28.70 26.15
N GLN A 944 19.36 29.32 27.15
CA GLN A 944 20.80 29.16 27.34
C GLN A 944 21.12 29.08 28.83
N SER A 945 22.24 28.44 29.18
CA SER A 945 22.79 28.53 30.50
C SER A 945 23.06 29.99 30.87
N VAL A 946 22.87 30.36 32.13
CA VAL A 946 23.11 31.72 32.63
C VAL A 946 24.53 32.17 32.38
N ASP A 947 25.48 31.24 32.33
CA ASP A 947 26.88 31.48 32.00
C ASP A 947 27.51 30.24 31.33
N TRP A 948 28.69 30.40 30.76
CA TRP A 948 29.50 29.29 30.28
C TRP A 948 30.21 28.60 31.44
N ALA A 949 30.34 27.30 31.42
CA ALA A 949 31.36 26.62 32.23
C ALA A 949 32.70 26.64 31.45
N TYR A 950 33.80 26.90 32.14
CA TYR A 950 35.11 27.07 31.53
C TYR A 950 36.15 26.10 32.09
N ILE A 951 37.11 25.75 31.26
CA ILE A 951 38.26 24.96 31.61
C ILE A 951 39.48 25.49 30.88
#